data_7e22a4573e6bcbdcf096c832221eb4f8
#
_entry.id   7e22a4573e6bcbdcf096c832221eb4f8
#
_cell.length_a   1.000
_cell.length_b   1.000
_cell.length_c   1.000
_cell.angle_alpha   90.00
_cell.angle_beta   90.00
_cell.angle_gamma   90.00
#
_symmetry.space_group_name_H-M   'P 1'
#
loop_
_entity.id
_entity.type
_entity.pdbx_description
1 polymer ?
#
loop_
_entity_poly.entity_id
_entity_poly.type
_entity_poly.pdbx_seq_one_letter_code
_entity_poly.pdbx_strand_id
1 'polypeptide(L)'
;MMANVLTKIFGSRNERLLKQYSRTVARINALEPEISKLDDAALRAKTDEFRLRIADKVAAAGQDAKTEVESTAVEELLPEAFAVVREAGKRTLRMRHFDVQLLGGMVLHYGKISEMRTGEGKTLVATLPAYLNALAGKGVHIVTVNDYLAQRDAAWMGKLYGFLGLTVGVNIPQMEPDAKRAAYRTDITYGTNNEFGFDYLRDNMAMHLEERFQRGLYYAIVDEVDSILIDEARTPLIISGQAEDRTELYYRMNEVAPLLTPQKEENGPGEFWVDQKNHQILLSEAGHAKAEEILVRVGLLPQGASLYEPAYINLVHHLYAALRAHHLFHRDQHYVVQNGEVIIVDEFTGRLMVGRRWSDGLHQAVEAKEKVSIQNENQTLASITFQNYFRLYKKLAGMTGTADTEAFEFQEIYGLETVVVPTHKPMIRADRLDLVYRTAKEKYHAIIDDIRDCYQRGQPVLVGTTSIENSELLSSLLNKDKLPHQVLNAKQHAREAEIVAQAGRPKMVTIATNMAGRGTDIVLGGNVEKQCELIEADPSIAPEDKRGRVEKLRAEWQQLHDQVIAAGGLHIIGTERHESRRIDNQLRGRSGRQGDQGSSRFFLSLEDPLLKIFAGERINRIMVMLKMPEGEAIEHSMVTRSIESAQTKVEARNFDIRKQLLEYDDVANEQRKTIYALRNELLESQDVSERISELRAGVLQDVFRSYVPEESVEEQWDIPGLEGALKSELGLELPVKAWLEQDPDLHEETLLERIVEKGREAYLAKIPQGAETSFHQYERYVMLQILDAHWREHLAALDHLRQGIHLRGYAQKNPKQEYKREAFELFGAMLESVKLEVTKTLCSVEIRTSEALEQVDDAAHVENVRMQHEAFPGSAEGTASPADEEIAAAAAKKPQPVVRPTQKVGRNDPCPCGSGKKYKHCHGRLA
;
A
#
# COMPACT_ATOMS: atom_id res chain seq x y z
N MET A 1 -37.12 16.70 6.81
CA MET A 1 -37.52 17.91 7.57
C MET A 1 -37.44 17.72 9.09
N MET A 2 -38.00 16.66 9.70
CA MET A 2 -37.85 16.38 11.14
C MET A 2 -36.41 16.18 11.62
N ALA A 3 -35.57 15.49 10.88
CA ALA A 3 -34.14 15.31 11.24
C ALA A 3 -33.36 16.64 11.36
N ASN A 4 -33.63 17.60 10.49
CA ASN A 4 -33.00 18.94 10.53
C ASN A 4 -33.51 19.81 11.70
N VAL A 5 -34.71 19.56 12.22
CA VAL A 5 -35.22 20.28 13.40
C VAL A 5 -34.61 19.69 14.67
N LEU A 6 -34.51 18.36 14.76
CA LEU A 6 -33.85 17.68 15.90
C LEU A 6 -32.37 18.02 16.01
N THR A 7 -31.65 18.07 14.89
CA THR A 7 -30.24 18.51 14.88
C THR A 7 -30.05 19.97 15.29
N LYS A 8 -30.98 20.83 14.97
CA LYS A 8 -30.95 22.25 15.45
C LYS A 8 -31.21 22.38 16.95
N ILE A 9 -31.99 21.48 17.57
CA ILE A 9 -32.33 21.53 19.01
C ILE A 9 -31.28 20.79 19.85
N PHE A 10 -30.84 19.63 19.40
CA PHE A 10 -29.92 18.74 20.16
C PHE A 10 -28.46 18.78 19.72
N GLY A 11 -28.14 19.54 18.69
CA GLY A 11 -26.81 19.56 18.08
C GLY A 11 -26.50 18.30 17.26
N SER A 12 -25.49 18.37 16.41
CA SER A 12 -24.95 17.20 15.70
C SER A 12 -24.27 16.23 16.67
N ARG A 13 -24.08 14.97 16.29
CA ARG A 13 -23.26 14.01 17.07
C ARG A 13 -21.87 14.56 17.36
N ASN A 14 -21.26 15.20 16.38
CA ASN A 14 -19.94 15.85 16.48
C ASN A 14 -19.95 16.96 17.56
N GLU A 15 -20.93 17.84 17.57
CA GLU A 15 -21.04 18.92 18.58
C GLU A 15 -21.23 18.38 20.00
N ARG A 16 -22.03 17.31 20.17
CA ARG A 16 -22.22 16.69 21.48
C ARG A 16 -20.95 16.07 22.00
N LEU A 17 -20.19 15.37 21.13
CA LEU A 17 -18.92 14.76 21.47
C LEU A 17 -17.88 15.82 21.88
N LEU A 18 -17.75 16.88 21.08
CA LEU A 18 -16.85 18.00 21.40
C LEU A 18 -17.22 18.70 22.71
N LYS A 19 -18.53 18.85 22.98
CA LYS A 19 -19.02 19.39 24.27
C LYS A 19 -18.67 18.49 25.45
N GLN A 20 -18.69 17.17 25.26
CA GLN A 20 -18.21 16.22 26.28
C GLN A 20 -16.72 16.40 26.53
N TYR A 21 -15.91 16.43 25.48
CA TYR A 21 -14.45 16.61 25.60
C TYR A 21 -14.05 17.96 26.16
N SER A 22 -14.81 19.03 25.91
CA SER A 22 -14.58 20.36 26.47
C SER A 22 -14.60 20.38 28.00
N ARG A 23 -15.34 19.46 28.65
CA ARG A 23 -15.30 19.30 30.11
C ARG A 23 -13.94 18.81 30.59
N THR A 24 -13.33 17.88 29.84
CA THR A 24 -11.98 17.38 30.13
C THR A 24 -10.94 18.46 29.86
N VAL A 25 -11.10 19.28 28.80
CA VAL A 25 -10.26 20.45 28.54
C VAL A 25 -10.27 21.43 29.72
N ALA A 26 -11.44 21.69 30.31
CA ALA A 26 -11.56 22.53 31.49
C ALA A 26 -10.76 21.97 32.70
N ARG A 27 -10.77 20.62 32.89
CA ARG A 27 -9.94 19.96 33.92
C ARG A 27 -8.45 20.11 33.63
N ILE A 28 -8.01 19.95 32.37
CA ILE A 28 -6.61 20.14 31.95
C ILE A 28 -6.18 21.58 32.22
N ASN A 29 -7.01 22.59 31.90
CA ASN A 29 -6.76 23.98 32.15
C ASN A 29 -6.65 24.29 33.65
N ALA A 30 -7.44 23.63 34.49
CA ALA A 30 -7.38 23.79 35.94
C ALA A 30 -6.08 23.23 36.55
N LEU A 31 -5.47 22.21 35.94
CA LEU A 31 -4.16 21.64 36.37
C LEU A 31 -2.95 22.47 35.91
N GLU A 32 -3.09 23.26 34.86
CA GLU A 32 -1.97 24.00 34.25
C GLU A 32 -1.21 24.89 35.27
N PRO A 33 -1.84 25.64 36.22
CA PRO A 33 -1.14 26.46 37.20
C PRO A 33 -0.30 25.65 38.19
N GLU A 34 -0.68 24.39 38.47
CA GLU A 34 0.06 23.51 39.40
C GLU A 34 1.25 22.88 38.68
N ILE A 35 1.02 22.35 37.46
CA ILE A 35 2.06 21.73 36.63
C ILE A 35 3.14 22.76 36.24
N SER A 36 2.76 24.01 35.97
CA SER A 36 3.72 25.07 35.61
C SER A 36 4.70 25.45 36.73
N LYS A 37 4.38 25.12 38.00
CA LYS A 37 5.28 25.39 39.15
C LYS A 37 6.34 24.31 39.32
N LEU A 38 6.20 23.16 38.73
CA LEU A 38 7.16 22.07 38.76
C LEU A 38 8.44 22.49 38.05
N ASP A 39 9.60 22.17 38.60
CA ASP A 39 10.86 22.28 37.89
C ASP A 39 11.00 21.19 36.79
N ASP A 40 12.04 21.26 35.97
CA ASP A 40 12.22 20.35 34.85
C ASP A 40 12.41 18.89 35.31
N ALA A 41 13.07 18.69 36.46
CA ALA A 41 13.29 17.34 37.01
C ALA A 41 11.99 16.75 37.57
N ALA A 42 11.18 17.55 38.28
CA ALA A 42 9.88 17.13 38.80
C ALA A 42 8.87 16.86 37.66
N LEU A 43 8.90 17.68 36.58
CA LEU A 43 8.04 17.49 35.44
C LEU A 43 8.40 16.19 34.69
N ARG A 44 9.69 15.88 34.53
CA ARG A 44 10.16 14.60 33.95
C ARG A 44 9.77 13.41 34.80
N ALA A 45 9.89 13.51 36.13
CA ALA A 45 9.58 12.46 37.09
C ALA A 45 8.08 12.06 37.06
N LYS A 46 7.20 12.92 36.54
CA LYS A 46 5.79 12.57 36.30
C LYS A 46 5.59 11.38 35.37
N THR A 47 6.49 11.19 34.42
CA THR A 47 6.44 10.01 33.52
C THR A 47 6.62 8.71 34.27
N ASP A 48 7.58 8.65 35.20
CA ASP A 48 7.81 7.46 36.02
C ASP A 48 6.68 7.25 37.04
N GLU A 49 6.16 8.32 37.60
CA GLU A 49 4.96 8.28 38.48
C GLU A 49 3.76 7.68 37.76
N PHE A 50 3.49 8.11 36.52
CA PHE A 50 2.38 7.62 35.72
C PHE A 50 2.55 6.14 35.34
N ARG A 51 3.77 5.72 34.97
CA ARG A 51 4.09 4.32 34.69
C ARG A 51 3.86 3.44 35.90
N LEU A 52 4.28 3.87 37.08
CA LEU A 52 4.04 3.18 38.35
C LEU A 52 2.54 3.06 38.65
N ARG A 53 1.78 4.12 38.51
CA ARG A 53 0.31 4.11 38.73
C ARG A 53 -0.42 3.14 37.80
N ILE A 54 0.03 2.99 36.54
CA ILE A 54 -0.52 2.00 35.61
C ILE A 54 -0.10 0.60 36.08
N ALA A 55 1.19 0.39 36.38
CA ALA A 55 1.71 -0.91 36.80
C ALA A 55 1.04 -1.44 38.07
N ASP A 56 0.84 -0.59 39.08
CA ASP A 56 0.17 -0.94 40.34
C ASP A 56 -1.27 -1.39 40.12
N LYS A 57 -2.03 -0.70 39.26
CA LYS A 57 -3.40 -1.07 38.93
C LYS A 57 -3.47 -2.38 38.17
N VAL A 58 -2.58 -2.59 37.18
CA VAL A 58 -2.50 -3.84 36.41
C VAL A 58 -2.05 -5.00 37.28
N ALA A 59 -1.13 -4.79 38.21
CA ALA A 59 -0.69 -5.83 39.17
C ALA A 59 -1.82 -6.25 40.12
N ALA A 60 -2.68 -5.32 40.51
CA ALA A 60 -3.83 -5.60 41.36
C ALA A 60 -5.00 -6.32 40.65
N ALA A 61 -4.98 -6.38 39.32
CA ALA A 61 -6.03 -6.97 38.51
C ALA A 61 -5.84 -8.47 38.29
N GLY A 62 -6.95 -9.23 38.24
CA GLY A 62 -6.92 -10.63 37.80
C GLY A 62 -6.46 -10.78 36.36
N GLN A 63 -5.94 -11.97 35.99
CA GLN A 63 -5.31 -12.23 34.69
C GLN A 63 -6.18 -11.80 33.51
N ASP A 64 -7.48 -12.13 33.54
CA ASP A 64 -8.44 -11.85 32.45
C ASP A 64 -8.79 -10.36 32.33
N ALA A 65 -8.64 -9.58 33.41
CA ALA A 65 -9.00 -8.16 33.42
C ALA A 65 -7.83 -7.19 33.14
N LYS A 66 -6.60 -7.71 33.05
CA LYS A 66 -5.39 -6.85 32.93
C LYS A 66 -5.46 -5.85 31.80
N THR A 67 -5.95 -6.25 30.63
CA THR A 67 -6.02 -5.39 29.44
C THR A 67 -7.04 -4.26 29.61
N GLU A 68 -8.20 -4.54 30.20
CA GLU A 68 -9.24 -3.55 30.42
C GLU A 68 -8.84 -2.56 31.53
N VAL A 69 -8.25 -3.07 32.62
CA VAL A 69 -7.72 -2.25 33.72
C VAL A 69 -6.60 -1.34 33.25
N GLU A 70 -5.68 -1.82 32.40
CA GLU A 70 -4.63 -0.98 31.79
C GLU A 70 -5.24 0.15 30.97
N SER A 71 -6.19 -0.15 30.10
CA SER A 71 -6.87 0.86 29.27
C SER A 71 -7.56 1.91 30.13
N THR A 72 -8.25 1.50 31.20
CA THR A 72 -8.92 2.39 32.15
C THR A 72 -7.91 3.23 32.94
N ALA A 73 -6.78 2.64 33.35
CA ALA A 73 -5.72 3.35 34.06
C ALA A 73 -5.07 4.44 33.17
N VAL A 74 -4.84 4.16 31.90
CA VAL A 74 -4.32 5.14 30.92
C VAL A 74 -5.34 6.27 30.71
N GLU A 75 -6.65 5.95 30.61
CA GLU A 75 -7.70 6.96 30.43
C GLU A 75 -7.82 7.90 31.63
N GLU A 76 -7.73 7.40 32.85
CA GLU A 76 -7.78 8.22 34.06
C GLU A 76 -6.63 9.24 34.17
N LEU A 77 -5.45 8.91 33.57
CA LEU A 77 -4.28 9.80 33.54
C LEU A 77 -4.39 10.91 32.49
N LEU A 78 -5.32 10.80 31.53
CA LEU A 78 -5.43 11.70 30.39
C LEU A 78 -5.36 13.21 30.77
N PRO A 79 -6.14 13.73 31.74
CA PRO A 79 -6.10 15.16 32.06
C PRO A 79 -4.73 15.61 32.57
N GLU A 80 -4.10 14.83 33.45
CA GLU A 80 -2.82 15.17 34.05
C GLU A 80 -1.69 15.01 33.03
N ALA A 81 -1.67 13.94 32.26
CA ALA A 81 -0.70 13.69 31.20
C ALA A 81 -0.73 14.78 30.12
N PHE A 82 -1.92 15.20 29.69
CA PHE A 82 -2.05 16.28 28.71
C PHE A 82 -1.59 17.63 29.25
N ALA A 83 -1.80 17.92 30.54
CA ALA A 83 -1.27 19.11 31.16
C ALA A 83 0.29 19.10 31.24
N VAL A 84 0.89 17.93 31.53
CA VAL A 84 2.34 17.72 31.53
C VAL A 84 2.93 17.93 30.14
N VAL A 85 2.34 17.32 29.09
CA VAL A 85 2.79 17.48 27.70
C VAL A 85 2.66 18.94 27.24
N ARG A 86 1.58 19.63 27.62
CA ARG A 86 1.37 21.05 27.29
C ARG A 86 2.46 21.92 27.86
N GLU A 87 2.84 21.73 29.12
CA GLU A 87 3.91 22.50 29.78
C GLU A 87 5.28 22.15 29.20
N ALA A 88 5.55 20.86 28.93
CA ALA A 88 6.76 20.42 28.24
C ALA A 88 6.90 21.06 26.85
N GLY A 89 5.82 21.11 26.06
CA GLY A 89 5.79 21.76 24.76
C GLY A 89 6.11 23.27 24.83
N LYS A 90 5.60 23.93 25.86
CA LYS A 90 5.89 25.35 26.10
C LYS A 90 7.37 25.58 26.45
N ARG A 91 7.99 24.70 27.26
CA ARG A 91 9.40 24.84 27.67
C ARG A 91 10.37 24.44 26.53
N THR A 92 10.11 23.34 25.84
CA THR A 92 11.06 22.77 24.85
C THR A 92 10.90 23.35 23.46
N LEU A 93 9.65 23.51 23.00
CA LEU A 93 9.31 23.96 21.64
C LEU A 93 8.84 25.42 21.60
N ARG A 94 8.63 26.07 22.75
CA ARG A 94 7.98 27.38 22.88
C ARG A 94 6.57 27.41 22.31
N MET A 95 5.91 26.24 22.25
CA MET A 95 4.57 26.06 21.73
C MET A 95 3.64 25.54 22.82
N ARG A 96 2.63 26.34 23.20
CA ARG A 96 1.57 25.90 24.10
C ARG A 96 0.41 25.37 23.27
N HIS A 97 -0.02 24.14 23.55
CA HIS A 97 -1.20 23.57 22.89
C HIS A 97 -2.45 24.40 23.14
N PHE A 98 -3.19 24.73 22.09
CA PHE A 98 -4.49 25.39 22.19
C PHE A 98 -5.58 24.40 22.67
N ASP A 99 -6.68 24.93 23.18
CA ASP A 99 -7.79 24.07 23.66
C ASP A 99 -8.37 23.20 22.53
N VAL A 100 -8.44 23.72 21.31
CA VAL A 100 -8.85 22.93 20.12
C VAL A 100 -7.87 21.79 19.81
N GLN A 101 -6.59 22.00 20.09
CA GLN A 101 -5.57 20.96 19.93
C GLN A 101 -5.68 19.88 20.99
N LEU A 102 -6.07 20.22 22.23
CA LEU A 102 -6.41 19.22 23.26
C LEU A 102 -7.62 18.38 22.85
N LEU A 103 -8.64 19.00 22.23
CA LEU A 103 -9.79 18.27 21.67
C LEU A 103 -9.32 17.27 20.58
N GLY A 104 -8.47 17.71 19.65
CA GLY A 104 -7.89 16.84 18.63
C GLY A 104 -7.09 15.67 19.21
N GLY A 105 -6.27 15.94 20.23
CA GLY A 105 -5.51 14.91 20.96
C GLY A 105 -6.41 13.86 21.64
N MET A 106 -7.53 14.28 22.21
CA MET A 106 -8.52 13.35 22.78
C MET A 106 -9.20 12.50 21.70
N VAL A 107 -9.56 13.10 20.56
CA VAL A 107 -10.14 12.35 19.42
C VAL A 107 -9.20 11.23 18.99
N LEU A 108 -7.90 11.53 18.84
CA LEU A 108 -6.87 10.53 18.51
C LEU A 108 -6.72 9.47 19.62
N HIS A 109 -6.71 9.88 20.87
CA HIS A 109 -6.63 8.93 22.01
C HIS A 109 -7.77 7.92 22.01
N TYR A 110 -8.98 8.33 21.62
CA TYR A 110 -10.15 7.44 21.56
C TYR A 110 -10.24 6.63 20.25
N GLY A 111 -9.17 6.53 19.48
CA GLY A 111 -9.12 5.70 18.26
C GLY A 111 -10.05 6.23 17.16
N LYS A 112 -10.03 7.53 16.91
CA LYS A 112 -10.88 8.20 15.92
C LYS A 112 -10.03 9.04 14.97
N ILE A 113 -10.64 9.52 13.89
CA ILE A 113 -10.00 10.46 12.97
C ILE A 113 -10.27 11.89 13.46
N SER A 114 -9.19 12.61 13.72
CA SER A 114 -9.23 14.05 14.02
C SER A 114 -9.11 14.85 12.74
N GLU A 115 -10.21 15.36 12.21
CA GLU A 115 -10.15 16.32 11.13
C GLU A 115 -9.84 17.70 11.68
N MET A 116 -8.60 18.14 11.49
CA MET A 116 -8.13 19.47 11.80
C MET A 116 -7.60 20.13 10.54
N ARG A 117 -8.09 21.32 10.23
CA ARG A 117 -7.69 22.01 9.01
C ARG A 117 -6.17 22.13 8.90
N THR A 118 -5.66 22.17 7.68
CA THR A 118 -4.24 22.34 7.42
C THR A 118 -3.71 23.63 8.09
N GLY A 119 -2.57 23.54 8.75
CA GLY A 119 -1.99 24.66 9.51
C GLY A 119 -2.44 24.77 10.98
N GLU A 120 -3.35 23.92 11.49
CA GLU A 120 -3.79 23.90 12.90
C GLU A 120 -2.83 23.14 13.84
N GLY A 121 -1.65 22.72 13.36
CA GLY A 121 -0.60 22.11 14.18
C GLY A 121 -0.85 20.64 14.53
N LYS A 122 -1.35 19.82 13.59
CA LYS A 122 -1.60 18.38 13.78
C LYS A 122 -0.39 17.62 14.35
N THR A 123 0.82 17.90 13.87
CA THR A 123 2.06 17.27 14.36
C THR A 123 2.25 17.49 15.86
N LEU A 124 1.96 18.69 16.38
CA LEU A 124 2.01 19.01 17.80
C LEU A 124 0.87 18.30 18.55
N VAL A 125 -0.33 18.20 17.97
CA VAL A 125 -1.48 17.49 18.56
C VAL A 125 -1.17 16.03 18.81
N ALA A 126 -0.49 15.36 17.87
CA ALA A 126 -0.10 13.96 18.00
C ALA A 126 0.76 13.66 19.23
N THR A 127 1.49 14.66 19.76
CA THR A 127 2.33 14.49 20.97
C THR A 127 1.53 14.13 22.21
N LEU A 128 0.29 14.60 22.33
CA LEU A 128 -0.60 14.37 23.47
C LEU A 128 -0.98 12.89 23.61
N PRO A 129 -1.66 12.26 22.62
CA PRO A 129 -2.02 10.86 22.70
C PRO A 129 -0.82 9.93 22.58
N ALA A 130 0.24 10.30 21.83
CA ALA A 130 1.44 9.49 21.73
C ALA A 130 2.13 9.34 23.09
N TYR A 131 2.35 10.44 23.83
CA TYR A 131 2.89 10.40 25.19
C TYR A 131 2.03 9.51 26.11
N LEU A 132 0.72 9.78 26.16
CA LEU A 132 -0.18 9.07 27.07
C LEU A 132 -0.19 7.55 26.82
N ASN A 133 -0.25 7.12 25.55
CA ASN A 133 -0.29 5.69 25.23
C ASN A 133 1.10 5.03 25.32
N ALA A 134 2.19 5.79 25.15
CA ALA A 134 3.55 5.28 25.35
C ALA A 134 3.85 4.89 26.81
N LEU A 135 3.12 5.45 27.77
CA LEU A 135 3.25 5.10 29.20
C LEU A 135 2.96 3.61 29.48
N ALA A 136 2.17 2.95 28.62
CA ALA A 136 1.90 1.52 28.72
C ALA A 136 3.12 0.63 28.33
N GLY A 137 4.20 1.21 27.80
CA GLY A 137 5.43 0.49 27.44
C GLY A 137 5.33 -0.46 26.23
N LYS A 138 4.22 -0.42 25.49
CA LYS A 138 3.94 -1.35 24.35
C LYS A 138 4.34 -0.80 22.98
N GLY A 139 4.85 0.44 22.91
CA GLY A 139 5.26 1.13 21.69
C GLY A 139 4.09 1.83 21.00
N VAL A 140 4.36 3.03 20.51
CA VAL A 140 3.43 3.85 19.71
C VAL A 140 4.06 4.10 18.36
N HIS A 141 3.34 3.83 17.28
CA HIS A 141 3.79 4.11 15.93
C HIS A 141 3.13 5.38 15.41
N ILE A 142 3.94 6.31 14.91
CA ILE A 142 3.46 7.52 14.22
C ILE A 142 3.82 7.34 12.74
N VAL A 143 2.77 7.15 11.94
CA VAL A 143 2.89 6.80 10.53
C VAL A 143 2.80 8.06 9.67
N THR A 144 3.80 8.28 8.82
CA THR A 144 3.88 9.43 7.90
C THR A 144 3.86 8.95 6.45
N VAL A 145 3.59 9.87 5.51
CA VAL A 145 3.55 9.56 4.08
C VAL A 145 4.94 9.46 3.44
N ASN A 146 5.99 9.97 4.06
CA ASN A 146 7.36 9.90 3.53
C ASN A 146 8.45 9.99 4.59
N ASP A 147 9.67 9.60 4.22
CA ASP A 147 10.84 9.55 5.09
C ASP A 147 11.25 10.90 5.63
N TYR A 148 11.15 11.94 4.80
CA TYR A 148 11.49 13.30 5.19
C TYR A 148 10.62 13.77 6.38
N LEU A 149 9.31 13.53 6.31
CA LEU A 149 8.39 13.87 7.40
C LEU A 149 8.66 13.03 8.64
N ALA A 150 8.92 11.72 8.47
CA ALA A 150 9.26 10.85 9.59
C ALA A 150 10.48 11.36 10.35
N GLN A 151 11.56 11.68 9.64
CA GLN A 151 12.80 12.21 10.26
C GLN A 151 12.62 13.59 10.87
N ARG A 152 11.98 14.52 10.13
CA ARG A 152 11.73 15.88 10.59
C ARG A 152 10.90 15.92 11.87
N ASP A 153 9.78 15.19 11.87
CA ASP A 153 8.82 15.24 12.97
C ASP A 153 9.36 14.48 14.19
N ALA A 154 10.08 13.38 13.99
CA ALA A 154 10.80 12.69 15.06
C ALA A 154 11.86 13.59 15.71
N ALA A 155 12.68 14.29 14.92
CA ALA A 155 13.71 15.18 15.43
C ALA A 155 13.10 16.40 16.15
N TRP A 156 12.00 16.92 15.65
CA TRP A 156 11.34 18.10 16.22
C TRP A 156 10.56 17.76 17.48
N MET A 157 9.64 16.81 17.42
CA MET A 157 8.82 16.39 18.57
C MET A 157 9.63 15.57 19.57
N GLY A 158 10.71 14.94 19.14
CA GLY A 158 11.65 14.20 19.99
C GLY A 158 12.27 15.05 21.09
N LYS A 159 12.40 16.37 20.88
CA LYS A 159 12.84 17.31 21.93
C LYS A 159 11.86 17.30 23.12
N LEU A 160 10.56 17.28 22.85
CA LEU A 160 9.52 17.22 23.88
C LEU A 160 9.49 15.87 24.58
N TYR A 161 9.50 14.76 23.80
CA TYR A 161 9.44 13.41 24.36
C TYR A 161 10.69 13.10 25.20
N GLY A 162 11.89 13.44 24.70
CA GLY A 162 13.15 13.26 25.42
C GLY A 162 13.23 14.06 26.71
N PHE A 163 12.68 15.30 26.71
CA PHE A 163 12.56 16.09 27.92
C PHE A 163 11.70 15.38 28.99
N LEU A 164 10.63 14.73 28.59
CA LEU A 164 9.76 13.95 29.46
C LEU A 164 10.30 12.53 29.76
N GLY A 165 11.48 12.16 29.24
CA GLY A 165 12.10 10.86 29.51
C GLY A 165 11.65 9.72 28.62
N LEU A 166 10.96 9.97 27.51
CA LEU A 166 10.61 8.97 26.50
C LEU A 166 11.67 8.89 25.40
N THR A 167 11.83 7.69 24.84
CA THR A 167 12.73 7.42 23.72
C THR A 167 11.98 7.49 22.39
N VAL A 168 12.67 7.99 21.35
CA VAL A 168 12.11 8.14 20.01
C VAL A 168 13.03 7.47 19.00
N GLY A 169 12.45 6.61 18.13
CA GLY A 169 13.10 5.98 17.01
C GLY A 169 12.52 6.44 15.68
N VAL A 170 13.28 6.24 14.60
CA VAL A 170 12.84 6.51 13.23
C VAL A 170 13.06 5.26 12.40
N ASN A 171 12.03 4.83 11.67
CA ASN A 171 12.06 3.72 10.76
C ASN A 171 11.92 4.21 9.32
N ILE A 172 13.00 4.08 8.55
CA ILE A 172 13.12 4.52 7.16
C ILE A 172 13.71 3.39 6.30
N PRO A 173 13.55 3.45 4.96
CA PRO A 173 14.15 2.48 4.06
C PRO A 173 15.67 2.35 4.22
N GLN A 174 16.20 1.19 3.86
CA GLN A 174 17.65 0.89 3.84
C GLN A 174 18.38 1.04 5.18
N MET A 175 17.65 0.95 6.30
CA MET A 175 18.31 0.88 7.63
C MET A 175 18.91 -0.50 7.86
N GLU A 176 20.08 -0.52 8.52
CA GLU A 176 20.69 -1.77 9.01
C GLU A 176 19.75 -2.48 10.01
N PRO A 177 19.67 -3.82 9.98
CA PRO A 177 18.72 -4.59 10.79
C PRO A 177 18.79 -4.27 12.29
N ASP A 178 19.98 -4.10 12.85
CA ASP A 178 20.15 -3.77 14.28
C ASP A 178 19.62 -2.38 14.63
N ALA A 179 19.90 -1.40 13.77
CA ALA A 179 19.38 -0.03 13.93
C ALA A 179 17.85 0.00 13.83
N LYS A 180 17.28 -0.79 12.92
CA LYS A 180 15.83 -0.92 12.77
C LYS A 180 15.19 -1.57 14.00
N ARG A 181 15.75 -2.66 14.52
CA ARG A 181 15.31 -3.27 15.79
C ARG A 181 15.38 -2.31 16.95
N ALA A 182 16.49 -1.53 17.05
CA ALA A 182 16.62 -0.51 18.07
C ALA A 182 15.55 0.57 17.97
N ALA A 183 15.19 1.01 16.75
CA ALA A 183 14.13 1.98 16.52
C ALA A 183 12.75 1.48 16.99
N TYR A 184 12.42 0.21 16.75
CA TYR A 184 11.16 -0.39 17.23
C TYR A 184 11.12 -0.63 18.75
N ARG A 185 12.28 -0.71 19.40
CA ARG A 185 12.35 -0.84 20.88
C ARG A 185 12.13 0.47 21.64
N THR A 186 12.09 1.60 20.95
CA THR A 186 11.80 2.90 21.57
C THR A 186 10.34 3.02 22.01
N ASP A 187 10.01 4.00 22.86
CA ASP A 187 8.64 4.25 23.29
C ASP A 187 7.74 4.71 22.16
N ILE A 188 8.29 5.52 21.24
CA ILE A 188 7.59 6.09 20.09
C ILE A 188 8.45 5.89 18.84
N THR A 189 7.89 5.27 17.81
CA THR A 189 8.59 5.05 16.54
C THR A 189 7.88 5.80 15.42
N TYR A 190 8.60 6.72 14.77
CA TYR A 190 8.16 7.37 13.53
C TYR A 190 8.61 6.54 12.32
N GLY A 191 7.78 6.47 11.30
CA GLY A 191 8.14 5.77 10.06
C GLY A 191 7.12 5.97 8.97
N THR A 192 7.43 5.49 7.75
CA THR A 192 6.49 5.51 6.65
C THR A 192 5.53 4.34 6.72
N ASN A 193 4.35 4.53 6.13
CA ASN A 193 3.34 3.47 5.99
C ASN A 193 3.90 2.22 5.30
N ASN A 194 4.72 2.40 4.25
CA ASN A 194 5.35 1.32 3.50
C ASN A 194 6.31 0.51 4.38
N GLU A 195 7.23 1.18 5.10
CA GLU A 195 8.21 0.48 5.93
C GLU A 195 7.56 -0.29 7.08
N PHE A 196 6.56 0.28 7.76
CA PHE A 196 5.83 -0.45 8.78
C PHE A 196 5.15 -1.71 8.24
N GLY A 197 4.56 -1.62 7.05
CA GLY A 197 3.91 -2.77 6.42
C GLY A 197 4.90 -3.80 5.88
N PHE A 198 6.00 -3.36 5.26
CA PHE A 198 7.06 -4.28 4.81
C PHE A 198 7.76 -4.98 5.98
N ASP A 199 8.02 -4.27 7.09
CA ASP A 199 8.60 -4.88 8.27
C ASP A 199 7.67 -5.93 8.90
N TYR A 200 6.35 -5.70 8.89
CA TYR A 200 5.38 -6.72 9.28
C TYR A 200 5.47 -7.97 8.40
N LEU A 201 5.60 -7.81 7.09
CA LEU A 201 5.76 -8.94 6.18
C LEU A 201 7.09 -9.66 6.43
N ARG A 202 8.20 -8.92 6.60
CA ARG A 202 9.53 -9.49 6.92
C ARG A 202 9.51 -10.28 8.23
N ASP A 203 8.88 -9.74 9.28
CA ASP A 203 8.76 -10.40 10.58
C ASP A 203 8.00 -11.73 10.49
N ASN A 204 7.06 -11.85 9.55
CA ASN A 204 6.32 -13.07 9.28
C ASN A 204 7.02 -14.00 8.25
N MET A 205 8.21 -13.63 7.77
CA MET A 205 9.10 -14.46 6.96
C MET A 205 10.39 -14.82 7.70
N ALA A 206 10.62 -14.27 8.90
CA ALA A 206 11.80 -14.50 9.72
C ALA A 206 11.90 -15.97 10.16
N MET A 207 13.09 -16.57 10.14
CA MET A 207 13.33 -17.94 10.57
C MET A 207 13.69 -18.04 12.06
N HIS A 208 14.15 -16.93 12.65
CA HIS A 208 14.47 -16.82 14.07
C HIS A 208 13.75 -15.65 14.72
N LEU A 209 13.38 -15.78 16.01
CA LEU A 209 12.73 -14.70 16.78
C LEU A 209 13.57 -13.42 16.85
N GLU A 210 14.89 -13.57 16.85
CA GLU A 210 15.87 -12.47 16.95
C GLU A 210 15.92 -11.61 15.68
N GLU A 211 15.50 -12.15 14.53
CA GLU A 211 15.43 -11.42 13.26
C GLU A 211 14.26 -10.44 13.21
N ARG A 212 13.24 -10.62 14.04
CA ARG A 212 12.05 -9.77 14.06
C ARG A 212 12.37 -8.35 14.49
N PHE A 213 11.72 -7.40 13.83
CA PHE A 213 11.84 -5.97 14.10
C PHE A 213 10.79 -5.48 15.08
N GLN A 214 9.50 -5.79 14.85
CA GLN A 214 8.36 -5.23 15.57
C GLN A 214 8.11 -5.95 16.90
N ARG A 215 7.68 -5.18 17.91
CA ARG A 215 7.29 -5.72 19.24
C ARG A 215 5.82 -6.10 19.35
N GLY A 216 5.01 -5.67 18.36
CA GLY A 216 3.57 -5.80 18.36
C GLY A 216 2.91 -4.51 17.87
N LEU A 217 1.61 -4.62 17.52
CA LEU A 217 0.84 -3.53 16.91
C LEU A 217 -0.16 -2.97 17.94
N TYR A 218 0.34 -2.18 18.89
CA TYR A 218 -0.47 -1.65 19.99
C TYR A 218 -1.27 -0.41 19.59
N TYR A 219 -0.61 0.68 19.23
CA TYR A 219 -1.26 1.94 18.86
C TYR A 219 -0.58 2.61 17.68
N ALA A 220 -1.36 2.97 16.66
CA ALA A 220 -0.88 3.76 15.54
C ALA A 220 -1.65 5.08 15.42
N ILE A 221 -0.91 6.15 15.18
CA ILE A 221 -1.42 7.46 14.75
C ILE A 221 -0.98 7.67 13.30
N VAL A 222 -1.94 7.71 12.38
CA VAL A 222 -1.67 7.89 10.96
C VAL A 222 -1.82 9.37 10.62
N ASP A 223 -0.70 10.02 10.26
CA ASP A 223 -0.74 11.40 9.74
C ASP A 223 -1.13 11.40 8.27
N GLU A 224 -1.89 12.40 7.83
CA GLU A 224 -2.49 12.46 6.52
C GLU A 224 -3.23 11.14 6.17
N VAL A 225 -4.09 10.71 7.10
CA VAL A 225 -4.78 9.42 7.06
C VAL A 225 -5.57 9.18 5.78
N ASP A 226 -6.06 10.21 5.14
CA ASP A 226 -6.77 10.17 3.86
C ASP A 226 -5.83 9.82 2.68
N SER A 227 -4.54 10.22 2.72
CA SER A 227 -3.57 9.75 1.73
C SER A 227 -3.30 8.27 1.89
N ILE A 228 -2.95 7.87 3.10
CA ILE A 228 -2.48 6.51 3.38
C ILE A 228 -3.62 5.49 3.25
N LEU A 229 -4.78 5.77 3.87
CA LEU A 229 -5.87 4.80 3.95
C LEU A 229 -6.88 4.86 2.79
N ILE A 230 -6.83 5.89 1.94
CA ILE A 230 -7.71 6.02 0.77
C ILE A 230 -6.91 5.99 -0.53
N ASP A 231 -5.94 6.92 -0.72
CA ASP A 231 -5.25 7.04 -2.02
C ASP A 231 -4.28 5.90 -2.27
N GLU A 232 -3.41 5.59 -1.30
CA GLU A 232 -2.40 4.55 -1.40
C GLU A 232 -2.97 3.15 -1.16
N ALA A 233 -4.15 3.07 -0.51
CA ALA A 233 -4.83 1.80 -0.22
C ALA A 233 -5.50 1.14 -1.44
N ARG A 234 -5.08 1.46 -2.65
CA ARG A 234 -5.56 0.84 -3.90
C ARG A 234 -4.72 -0.35 -4.33
N THR A 235 -3.47 -0.41 -3.91
CA THR A 235 -2.53 -1.49 -4.22
C THR A 235 -2.01 -2.13 -2.94
N PRO A 236 -1.79 -3.45 -2.91
CA PRO A 236 -1.20 -4.12 -1.77
C PRO A 236 0.32 -3.85 -1.67
N LEU A 237 0.87 -4.04 -0.49
CA LEU A 237 2.30 -4.21 -0.29
C LEU A 237 2.69 -5.63 -0.68
N ILE A 238 3.70 -5.78 -1.53
CA ILE A 238 4.14 -7.07 -2.05
C ILE A 238 5.65 -7.21 -1.84
N ILE A 239 6.07 -8.30 -1.23
CA ILE A 239 7.45 -8.77 -1.25
C ILE A 239 7.52 -9.88 -2.30
N SER A 240 8.36 -9.71 -3.32
CA SER A 240 8.58 -10.71 -4.37
C SER A 240 10.04 -11.17 -4.39
N GLY A 241 10.24 -12.42 -4.77
CA GLY A 241 11.55 -13.03 -4.95
C GLY A 241 11.59 -13.83 -6.25
N GLN A 242 12.75 -14.39 -6.60
CA GLN A 242 12.85 -15.24 -7.77
C GLN A 242 12.04 -16.52 -7.57
N ALA A 243 11.21 -16.85 -8.56
CA ALA A 243 10.50 -18.11 -8.62
C ALA A 243 11.45 -19.24 -9.04
N GLU A 244 11.03 -20.48 -8.78
CA GLU A 244 11.68 -21.66 -9.36
C GLU A 244 11.69 -21.57 -10.90
N ASP A 245 12.74 -22.14 -11.52
CA ASP A 245 12.97 -22.11 -12.95
C ASP A 245 11.88 -22.90 -13.70
N ARG A 246 10.82 -22.23 -14.16
CA ARG A 246 9.74 -22.79 -14.99
C ARG A 246 9.93 -22.45 -16.47
N THR A 247 11.12 -22.11 -16.88
CA THR A 247 11.47 -21.69 -18.25
C THR A 247 11.01 -22.70 -19.31
N GLU A 248 11.12 -23.99 -19.03
CA GLU A 248 10.68 -25.05 -19.96
C GLU A 248 9.18 -24.99 -20.26
N LEU A 249 8.35 -24.68 -19.26
CA LEU A 249 6.89 -24.59 -19.43
C LEU A 249 6.49 -23.44 -20.38
N TYR A 250 7.17 -22.30 -20.31
CA TYR A 250 6.94 -21.20 -21.26
C TYR A 250 7.30 -21.58 -22.69
N TYR A 251 8.40 -22.30 -22.91
CA TYR A 251 8.77 -22.77 -24.26
C TYR A 251 7.74 -23.75 -24.79
N ARG A 252 7.28 -24.71 -23.98
CA ARG A 252 6.25 -25.68 -24.39
C ARG A 252 4.90 -25.02 -24.69
N MET A 253 4.46 -24.07 -23.86
CA MET A 253 3.22 -23.33 -24.10
C MET A 253 3.29 -22.42 -25.32
N ASN A 254 4.47 -21.87 -25.63
CA ASN A 254 4.70 -21.12 -26.87
C ASN A 254 4.49 -21.99 -28.13
N GLU A 255 4.72 -23.31 -28.04
CA GLU A 255 4.42 -24.24 -29.15
C GLU A 255 2.92 -24.61 -29.24
N VAL A 256 2.19 -24.57 -28.13
CA VAL A 256 0.76 -24.87 -28.04
C VAL A 256 -0.10 -23.73 -28.60
N ALA A 257 0.21 -22.49 -28.27
CA ALA A 257 -0.60 -21.31 -28.64
C ALA A 257 -0.90 -21.19 -30.16
N PRO A 258 0.05 -21.42 -31.12
CA PRO A 258 -0.22 -21.36 -32.55
C PRO A 258 -1.11 -22.48 -33.10
N LEU A 259 -1.34 -23.54 -32.34
CA LEU A 259 -2.19 -24.67 -32.75
C LEU A 259 -3.69 -24.41 -32.52
N LEU A 260 -4.03 -23.31 -31.83
CA LEU A 260 -5.41 -22.85 -31.64
C LEU A 260 -5.75 -21.74 -32.66
N THR A 261 -6.97 -21.74 -33.16
CA THR A 261 -7.43 -20.80 -34.19
C THR A 261 -8.35 -19.73 -33.64
N PRO A 262 -8.10 -18.43 -33.94
CA PRO A 262 -8.93 -17.33 -33.44
C PRO A 262 -10.29 -17.27 -34.17
N GLN A 263 -11.34 -16.89 -33.47
CA GLN A 263 -12.64 -16.57 -34.02
C GLN A 263 -12.59 -15.25 -34.81
N LYS A 264 -13.33 -15.17 -35.92
CA LYS A 264 -13.42 -13.93 -36.74
C LYS A 264 -14.46 -12.95 -36.18
N GLU A 265 -15.48 -13.47 -35.53
CA GLU A 265 -16.58 -12.71 -34.89
C GLU A 265 -16.85 -13.34 -33.54
N GLU A 266 -17.30 -12.53 -32.56
CA GLU A 266 -17.66 -13.00 -31.21
C GLU A 266 -18.70 -14.12 -31.29
N ASN A 267 -18.44 -15.25 -30.64
CA ASN A 267 -19.22 -16.49 -30.72
C ASN A 267 -19.28 -17.17 -32.13
N GLY A 268 -18.36 -16.80 -33.02
CA GLY A 268 -18.19 -17.43 -34.32
C GLY A 268 -17.41 -18.75 -34.27
N PRO A 269 -17.21 -19.42 -35.42
CA PRO A 269 -16.41 -20.65 -35.49
C PRO A 269 -14.93 -20.36 -35.20
N GLY A 270 -14.32 -21.11 -34.28
CA GLY A 270 -12.92 -21.00 -33.83
C GLY A 270 -12.79 -21.33 -32.35
N GLU A 271 -11.56 -21.48 -31.88
CA GLU A 271 -11.27 -21.95 -30.52
C GLU A 271 -11.22 -20.81 -29.50
N PHE A 272 -10.90 -19.56 -29.92
CA PHE A 272 -10.87 -18.43 -28.99
C PHE A 272 -11.19 -17.07 -29.64
N TRP A 273 -11.74 -16.17 -28.86
CA TRP A 273 -12.03 -14.80 -29.24
C TRP A 273 -10.95 -13.84 -28.71
N VAL A 274 -10.51 -12.87 -29.54
CA VAL A 274 -9.56 -11.83 -29.18
C VAL A 274 -10.32 -10.53 -28.95
N ASP A 275 -10.50 -10.15 -27.70
CA ASP A 275 -11.06 -8.84 -27.32
C ASP A 275 -9.94 -7.78 -27.29
N GLN A 276 -9.83 -7.05 -28.40
CA GLN A 276 -8.83 -5.99 -28.54
C GLN A 276 -9.11 -4.76 -27.65
N LYS A 277 -10.37 -4.56 -27.23
CA LYS A 277 -10.73 -3.39 -26.38
C LYS A 277 -10.31 -3.58 -24.94
N ASN A 278 -10.45 -4.79 -24.42
CA ASN A 278 -10.13 -5.12 -23.04
C ASN A 278 -8.78 -5.84 -22.91
N HIS A 279 -8.04 -6.03 -24.01
CA HIS A 279 -6.78 -6.78 -24.05
C HIS A 279 -6.88 -8.20 -23.46
N GLN A 280 -7.99 -8.89 -23.74
CA GLN A 280 -8.29 -10.22 -23.22
C GLN A 280 -8.48 -11.25 -24.31
N ILE A 281 -8.23 -12.51 -23.98
CA ILE A 281 -8.53 -13.68 -24.81
C ILE A 281 -9.57 -14.53 -24.07
N LEU A 282 -10.58 -14.95 -24.79
CA LEU A 282 -11.66 -15.77 -24.27
C LEU A 282 -11.71 -17.08 -25.07
N LEU A 283 -11.42 -18.22 -24.42
CA LEU A 283 -11.56 -19.54 -25.02
C LEU A 283 -13.03 -19.90 -25.13
N SER A 284 -13.44 -20.47 -26.30
CA SER A 284 -14.75 -21.06 -26.47
C SER A 284 -14.82 -22.49 -25.87
N GLU A 285 -16.00 -23.09 -25.71
CA GLU A 285 -16.12 -24.50 -25.28
C GLU A 285 -15.29 -25.43 -26.15
N ALA A 286 -15.34 -25.22 -27.48
CA ALA A 286 -14.52 -25.99 -28.42
C ALA A 286 -13.02 -25.73 -28.21
N GLY A 287 -12.66 -24.49 -27.82
CA GLY A 287 -11.29 -24.08 -27.49
C GLY A 287 -10.76 -24.76 -26.25
N HIS A 288 -11.58 -24.88 -25.20
CA HIS A 288 -11.20 -25.63 -23.99
C HIS A 288 -10.91 -27.09 -24.28
N ALA A 289 -11.85 -27.78 -24.96
CA ALA A 289 -11.68 -29.19 -25.34
C ALA A 289 -10.44 -29.41 -26.23
N LYS A 290 -10.20 -28.51 -27.18
CA LYS A 290 -9.03 -28.57 -28.04
C LYS A 290 -7.71 -28.30 -27.33
N ALA A 291 -7.68 -27.35 -26.40
CA ALA A 291 -6.51 -27.07 -25.58
C ALA A 291 -6.16 -28.27 -24.70
N GLU A 292 -7.14 -28.91 -24.05
CA GLU A 292 -6.94 -30.14 -23.26
C GLU A 292 -6.39 -31.28 -24.14
N GLU A 293 -6.93 -31.48 -25.34
CA GLU A 293 -6.42 -32.50 -26.31
C GLU A 293 -4.95 -32.25 -26.66
N ILE A 294 -4.58 -30.99 -26.93
CA ILE A 294 -3.20 -30.63 -27.28
C ILE A 294 -2.27 -30.84 -26.09
N LEU A 295 -2.68 -30.41 -24.89
CA LEU A 295 -1.87 -30.52 -23.68
C LEU A 295 -1.65 -31.97 -23.26
N VAL A 296 -2.63 -32.84 -23.43
CA VAL A 296 -2.47 -34.30 -23.25
C VAL A 296 -1.47 -34.85 -24.25
N ARG A 297 -1.57 -34.46 -25.53
CA ARG A 297 -0.65 -34.90 -26.60
C ARG A 297 0.80 -34.47 -26.33
N VAL A 298 1.03 -33.27 -25.77
CA VAL A 298 2.36 -32.75 -25.42
C VAL A 298 2.85 -33.32 -24.09
N GLY A 299 2.01 -34.02 -23.34
CA GLY A 299 2.36 -34.64 -22.06
C GLY A 299 2.39 -33.69 -20.87
N LEU A 300 1.73 -32.53 -20.97
CA LEU A 300 1.58 -31.57 -19.89
C LEU A 300 0.32 -31.83 -19.04
N LEU A 301 -0.68 -32.50 -19.59
CA LEU A 301 -1.92 -32.84 -18.90
C LEU A 301 -2.12 -34.36 -18.95
N PRO A 302 -2.45 -35.03 -17.83
CA PRO A 302 -2.80 -36.47 -17.84
C PRO A 302 -4.08 -36.71 -18.64
N GLN A 303 -4.19 -37.92 -19.21
CA GLN A 303 -5.39 -38.30 -19.97
C GLN A 303 -6.62 -38.40 -19.05
N GLY A 304 -7.67 -37.65 -19.36
CA GLY A 304 -8.92 -37.61 -18.58
C GLY A 304 -8.93 -36.52 -17.46
N ALA A 305 -7.84 -35.82 -17.23
CA ALA A 305 -7.81 -34.66 -16.32
C ALA A 305 -8.33 -33.41 -17.04
N SER A 306 -8.98 -32.49 -16.29
CA SER A 306 -9.40 -31.19 -16.79
C SER A 306 -8.41 -30.07 -16.44
N LEU A 307 -8.26 -29.11 -17.34
CA LEU A 307 -7.47 -27.89 -17.13
C LEU A 307 -7.92 -27.07 -15.92
N TYR A 308 -9.18 -27.24 -15.51
CA TYR A 308 -9.78 -26.47 -14.41
C TYR A 308 -9.71 -27.19 -13.05
N GLU A 309 -9.05 -28.31 -12.99
CA GLU A 309 -8.72 -28.94 -11.72
C GLU A 309 -7.66 -28.10 -10.97
N PRO A 310 -7.72 -27.98 -9.64
CA PRO A 310 -6.79 -27.18 -8.85
C PRO A 310 -5.31 -27.50 -9.12
N ALA A 311 -4.99 -28.77 -9.40
CA ALA A 311 -3.63 -29.21 -9.72
C ALA A 311 -3.07 -28.65 -11.04
N TYR A 312 -3.92 -28.26 -11.99
CA TYR A 312 -3.51 -27.84 -13.34
C TYR A 312 -3.82 -26.38 -13.66
N ILE A 313 -4.27 -25.59 -12.69
CA ILE A 313 -4.63 -24.17 -12.88
C ILE A 313 -3.46 -23.34 -13.41
N ASN A 314 -2.23 -23.72 -13.07
CA ASN A 314 -1.01 -23.10 -13.59
C ASN A 314 -0.87 -23.26 -15.12
N LEU A 315 -1.32 -24.39 -15.70
CA LEU A 315 -1.29 -24.60 -17.15
C LEU A 315 -2.25 -23.66 -17.87
N VAL A 316 -3.41 -23.38 -17.28
CA VAL A 316 -4.37 -22.38 -17.79
C VAL A 316 -3.70 -21.02 -17.88
N HIS A 317 -3.03 -20.59 -16.81
CA HIS A 317 -2.33 -19.31 -16.76
C HIS A 317 -1.27 -19.17 -17.87
N HIS A 318 -0.38 -20.16 -18.00
CA HIS A 318 0.66 -20.14 -19.03
C HIS A 318 0.08 -20.20 -20.45
N LEU A 319 -1.02 -20.94 -20.67
CA LEU A 319 -1.72 -20.98 -21.95
C LEU A 319 -2.27 -19.59 -22.33
N TYR A 320 -2.96 -18.91 -21.38
CA TYR A 320 -3.49 -17.57 -21.64
C TYR A 320 -2.36 -16.56 -21.86
N ALA A 321 -1.27 -16.62 -21.09
CA ALA A 321 -0.09 -15.77 -21.29
C ALA A 321 0.51 -15.96 -22.69
N ALA A 322 0.66 -17.22 -23.15
CA ALA A 322 1.16 -17.54 -24.50
C ALA A 322 0.21 -17.03 -25.61
N LEU A 323 -1.11 -17.25 -25.48
CA LEU A 323 -2.11 -16.76 -26.42
C LEU A 323 -2.12 -15.22 -26.49
N ARG A 324 -2.06 -14.52 -25.36
CA ARG A 324 -1.95 -13.06 -25.30
C ARG A 324 -0.68 -12.56 -25.98
N ALA A 325 0.47 -13.19 -25.69
CA ALA A 325 1.73 -12.85 -26.34
C ALA A 325 1.69 -12.96 -27.87
N HIS A 326 1.01 -14.00 -28.41
CA HIS A 326 0.91 -14.23 -29.85
C HIS A 326 -0.09 -13.30 -30.54
N HIS A 327 -1.24 -13.02 -29.94
CA HIS A 327 -2.39 -12.40 -30.63
C HIS A 327 -2.65 -10.94 -30.23
N LEU A 328 -2.22 -10.48 -29.05
CA LEU A 328 -2.43 -9.12 -28.57
C LEU A 328 -1.15 -8.28 -28.57
N PHE A 329 0.04 -8.89 -28.39
CA PHE A 329 1.28 -8.15 -28.25
C PHE A 329 2.17 -8.37 -29.51
N HIS A 330 2.39 -7.29 -30.25
CA HIS A 330 3.09 -7.33 -31.53
C HIS A 330 4.42 -6.58 -31.44
N ARG A 331 5.47 -7.16 -32.02
CA ARG A 331 6.80 -6.57 -32.12
C ARG A 331 6.74 -5.25 -32.92
N ASP A 332 7.60 -4.30 -32.54
CA ASP A 332 7.70 -2.94 -33.08
C ASP A 332 6.44 -2.05 -32.87
N GLN A 333 5.43 -2.57 -32.15
CA GLN A 333 4.26 -1.83 -31.75
C GLN A 333 4.19 -1.72 -30.21
N HIS A 334 4.15 -2.86 -29.50
CA HIS A 334 4.04 -2.91 -28.04
C HIS A 334 5.39 -3.15 -27.36
N TYR A 335 6.36 -3.71 -28.08
CA TYR A 335 7.71 -3.97 -27.60
C TYR A 335 8.71 -4.00 -28.74
N VAL A 336 9.99 -3.86 -28.40
CA VAL A 336 11.14 -4.08 -29.29
C VAL A 336 12.10 -5.10 -28.68
N VAL A 337 12.86 -5.80 -29.52
CA VAL A 337 13.92 -6.70 -29.07
C VAL A 337 15.26 -6.02 -29.35
N GLN A 338 15.99 -5.70 -28.28
CA GLN A 338 17.33 -5.09 -28.36
C GLN A 338 18.29 -5.82 -27.41
N ASN A 339 19.48 -6.09 -27.87
CA ASN A 339 20.55 -6.79 -27.12
C ASN A 339 20.14 -8.16 -26.55
N GLY A 340 19.16 -8.83 -27.16
CA GLY A 340 18.64 -10.10 -26.64
C GLY A 340 17.59 -9.97 -25.53
N GLU A 341 17.08 -8.76 -25.28
CA GLU A 341 16.04 -8.48 -24.27
C GLU A 341 14.80 -7.87 -24.93
N VAL A 342 13.63 -8.16 -24.35
CA VAL A 342 12.35 -7.56 -24.70
C VAL A 342 12.18 -6.25 -23.92
N ILE A 343 12.01 -5.14 -24.62
CA ILE A 343 11.82 -3.81 -24.02
C ILE A 343 10.43 -3.30 -24.40
N ILE A 344 9.63 -2.94 -23.41
CA ILE A 344 8.26 -2.45 -23.60
C ILE A 344 8.27 -1.08 -24.27
N VAL A 345 7.33 -0.84 -25.19
CA VAL A 345 7.04 0.46 -25.79
C VAL A 345 5.76 1.01 -25.18
N ASP A 346 5.81 2.19 -24.62
CA ASP A 346 4.63 2.89 -24.08
C ASP A 346 3.66 3.25 -25.23
N GLU A 347 2.42 2.80 -25.14
CA GLU A 347 1.43 2.98 -26.22
C GLU A 347 1.09 4.47 -26.47
N PHE A 348 1.14 5.30 -25.45
CA PHE A 348 0.76 6.71 -25.52
C PHE A 348 1.92 7.60 -25.98
N THR A 349 3.12 7.33 -25.51
CA THR A 349 4.29 8.18 -25.79
C THR A 349 5.23 7.61 -26.85
N GLY A 350 5.14 6.31 -27.18
CA GLY A 350 6.03 5.59 -28.06
C GLY A 350 7.47 5.49 -27.50
N ARG A 351 7.68 5.72 -26.21
CA ARG A 351 9.00 5.66 -25.56
C ARG A 351 9.32 4.23 -25.12
N LEU A 352 10.59 3.89 -25.16
CA LEU A 352 11.09 2.63 -24.63
C LEU A 352 11.11 2.68 -23.10
N MET A 353 10.49 1.69 -22.46
CA MET A 353 10.43 1.54 -21.02
C MET A 353 11.43 0.49 -20.57
N VAL A 354 12.71 0.89 -20.51
CA VAL A 354 13.80 -0.01 -20.10
C VAL A 354 13.63 -0.39 -18.62
N GLY A 355 13.81 -1.68 -18.33
CA GLY A 355 13.69 -2.21 -16.97
C GLY A 355 12.24 -2.50 -16.50
N ARG A 356 11.21 -2.08 -17.23
CA ARG A 356 9.82 -2.49 -16.97
C ARG A 356 9.51 -3.83 -17.63
N ARG A 357 8.71 -4.63 -16.94
CA ARG A 357 8.24 -5.95 -17.41
C ARG A 357 6.72 -6.02 -17.27
N TRP A 358 6.04 -6.75 -18.17
CA TRP A 358 4.64 -7.09 -17.97
C TRP A 358 4.51 -8.14 -16.86
N SER A 359 3.45 -8.04 -16.07
CA SER A 359 3.08 -9.00 -15.03
C SER A 359 2.49 -10.29 -15.60
N ASP A 360 2.20 -11.23 -14.72
CA ASP A 360 1.42 -12.42 -14.99
C ASP A 360 2.01 -13.32 -16.09
N GLY A 361 3.32 -13.52 -16.09
CA GLY A 361 3.99 -14.41 -17.05
C GLY A 361 3.96 -13.92 -18.50
N LEU A 362 3.32 -12.78 -18.79
CA LEU A 362 3.21 -12.25 -20.15
C LEU A 362 4.56 -11.86 -20.75
N HIS A 363 5.44 -11.26 -19.94
CA HIS A 363 6.76 -10.86 -20.41
C HIS A 363 7.59 -12.09 -20.80
N GLN A 364 7.56 -13.14 -19.99
CA GLN A 364 8.20 -14.43 -20.24
C GLN A 364 7.62 -15.14 -21.47
N ALA A 365 6.29 -15.07 -21.64
CA ALA A 365 5.64 -15.61 -22.82
C ALA A 365 6.05 -14.85 -24.11
N VAL A 366 6.28 -13.54 -24.04
CA VAL A 366 6.81 -12.75 -25.16
C VAL A 366 8.29 -13.06 -25.38
N GLU A 367 9.10 -13.23 -24.33
CA GLU A 367 10.49 -13.70 -24.43
C GLU A 367 10.57 -15.08 -25.10
N ALA A 368 9.69 -16.01 -24.72
CA ALA A 368 9.56 -17.33 -25.37
C ALA A 368 9.18 -17.22 -26.86
N LYS A 369 8.22 -16.34 -27.18
CA LYS A 369 7.77 -16.07 -28.56
C LYS A 369 8.91 -15.54 -29.43
N GLU A 370 9.71 -14.60 -28.89
CA GLU A 370 10.84 -13.99 -29.62
C GLU A 370 12.12 -14.83 -29.53
N LYS A 371 12.09 -15.99 -28.83
CA LYS A 371 13.22 -16.91 -28.65
C LYS A 371 14.46 -16.24 -28.04
N VAL A 372 14.24 -15.30 -27.15
CA VAL A 372 15.28 -14.70 -26.32
C VAL A 372 15.38 -15.45 -25.00
N SER A 373 16.44 -15.18 -24.22
CA SER A 373 16.62 -15.80 -22.90
C SER A 373 15.48 -15.38 -21.99
N ILE A 374 14.70 -16.34 -21.48
CA ILE A 374 13.63 -16.09 -20.52
C ILE A 374 14.29 -15.80 -19.17
N GLN A 375 13.93 -14.66 -18.58
CA GLN A 375 14.35 -14.34 -17.23
C GLN A 375 13.32 -14.86 -16.24
N ASN A 376 13.79 -15.33 -15.06
CA ASN A 376 12.94 -15.90 -14.04
C ASN A 376 11.80 -14.97 -13.67
N GLU A 377 10.63 -15.55 -13.43
CA GLU A 377 9.47 -14.85 -12.93
C GLU A 377 9.67 -14.46 -11.46
N ASN A 378 9.18 -13.28 -11.07
CA ASN A 378 9.15 -12.93 -9.67
C ASN A 378 7.88 -13.50 -9.04
N GLN A 379 8.03 -14.39 -8.07
CA GLN A 379 6.92 -14.94 -7.30
C GLN A 379 6.64 -14.05 -6.09
N THR A 380 5.36 -13.83 -5.77
CA THR A 380 4.95 -13.17 -4.53
C THR A 380 5.31 -14.04 -3.33
N LEU A 381 6.22 -13.58 -2.48
CA LEU A 381 6.61 -14.25 -1.23
C LEU A 381 5.63 -13.91 -0.10
N ALA A 382 5.25 -12.65 0.01
CA ALA A 382 4.28 -12.17 0.99
C ALA A 382 3.57 -10.91 0.47
N SER A 383 2.32 -10.74 0.84
CA SER A 383 1.54 -9.56 0.48
C SER A 383 0.55 -9.21 1.58
N ILE A 384 0.21 -7.93 1.71
CA ILE A 384 -0.87 -7.45 2.58
C ILE A 384 -1.40 -6.12 2.04
N THR A 385 -2.70 -5.89 2.12
CA THR A 385 -3.28 -4.58 1.83
C THR A 385 -3.11 -3.64 3.02
N PHE A 386 -3.02 -2.32 2.77
CA PHE A 386 -2.98 -1.33 3.87
C PHE A 386 -4.19 -1.44 4.78
N GLN A 387 -5.37 -1.72 4.19
CA GLN A 387 -6.59 -1.91 4.96
C GLN A 387 -6.42 -3.00 6.00
N ASN A 388 -5.94 -4.17 5.59
CA ASN A 388 -5.77 -5.31 6.47
C ASN A 388 -4.60 -5.11 7.44
N TYR A 389 -3.51 -4.47 7.01
CA TYR A 389 -2.39 -4.16 7.90
C TYR A 389 -2.81 -3.23 9.06
N PHE A 390 -3.44 -2.07 8.76
CA PHE A 390 -3.83 -1.12 9.80
C PHE A 390 -4.93 -1.63 10.72
N ARG A 391 -5.77 -2.58 10.27
CA ARG A 391 -6.75 -3.28 11.11
C ARG A 391 -6.12 -4.20 12.17
N LEU A 392 -4.84 -4.54 12.04
CA LEU A 392 -4.11 -5.36 13.03
C LEU A 392 -3.78 -4.58 14.30
N TYR A 393 -3.71 -3.25 14.24
CA TYR A 393 -3.45 -2.45 15.43
C TYR A 393 -4.60 -2.57 16.42
N LYS A 394 -4.24 -2.80 17.69
CA LYS A 394 -5.22 -2.84 18.79
C LYS A 394 -5.98 -1.52 18.91
N LYS A 395 -5.31 -0.41 18.60
CA LYS A 395 -5.85 0.94 18.60
C LYS A 395 -5.30 1.69 17.39
N LEU A 396 -6.20 2.19 16.55
CA LEU A 396 -5.87 2.97 15.36
C LEU A 396 -6.49 4.35 15.48
N ALA A 397 -5.73 5.38 15.12
CA ALA A 397 -6.23 6.75 15.02
C ALA A 397 -5.63 7.43 13.79
N GLY A 398 -6.27 8.47 13.31
CA GLY A 398 -5.77 9.20 12.16
C GLY A 398 -6.02 10.71 12.27
N MET A 399 -5.21 11.49 11.57
CA MET A 399 -5.39 12.93 11.47
C MET A 399 -5.19 13.40 10.02
N THR A 400 -6.02 14.35 9.60
CA THR A 400 -5.94 15.02 8.30
C THR A 400 -6.70 16.32 8.32
N GLY A 401 -6.58 17.13 7.27
CA GLY A 401 -7.39 18.35 7.07
C GLY A 401 -8.70 18.12 6.30
N THR A 402 -8.97 16.90 5.82
CA THR A 402 -9.99 16.63 4.79
C THR A 402 -10.60 15.22 4.89
N ALA A 403 -11.05 14.78 6.07
CA ALA A 403 -11.63 13.45 6.25
C ALA A 403 -13.15 13.38 6.06
N ASP A 404 -13.88 14.48 6.28
CA ASP A 404 -15.36 14.50 6.30
C ASP A 404 -15.98 14.00 4.98
N THR A 405 -15.33 14.29 3.84
CA THR A 405 -15.79 13.82 2.52
C THR A 405 -15.79 12.30 2.38
N GLU A 406 -14.88 11.62 3.07
CA GLU A 406 -14.66 10.17 3.03
C GLU A 406 -15.04 9.49 4.37
N ALA A 407 -15.77 10.19 5.25
CA ALA A 407 -16.12 9.72 6.60
C ALA A 407 -16.86 8.37 6.57
N PHE A 408 -17.68 8.13 5.55
CA PHE A 408 -18.39 6.88 5.35
C PHE A 408 -17.41 5.73 5.09
N GLU A 409 -16.42 5.92 4.23
CA GLU A 409 -15.41 4.91 3.90
C GLU A 409 -14.53 4.58 5.11
N PHE A 410 -14.09 5.58 5.87
CA PHE A 410 -13.34 5.36 7.10
C PHE A 410 -14.12 4.54 8.12
N GLN A 411 -15.42 4.79 8.26
CA GLN A 411 -16.27 4.03 9.16
C GLN A 411 -16.51 2.61 8.67
N GLU A 412 -16.79 2.42 7.38
CA GLU A 412 -17.16 1.12 6.79
C GLU A 412 -15.95 0.17 6.75
N ILE A 413 -14.78 0.69 6.32
CA ILE A 413 -13.58 -0.13 6.10
C ILE A 413 -12.75 -0.30 7.38
N TYR A 414 -12.53 0.77 8.12
CA TYR A 414 -11.58 0.79 9.26
C TYR A 414 -12.27 0.90 10.63
N GLY A 415 -13.58 1.10 10.67
CA GLY A 415 -14.31 1.35 11.92
C GLY A 415 -14.00 2.69 12.57
N LEU A 416 -13.37 3.63 11.83
CA LEU A 416 -12.90 4.91 12.35
C LEU A 416 -13.97 6.00 12.20
N GLU A 417 -14.45 6.52 13.33
CA GLU A 417 -15.34 7.69 13.34
C GLU A 417 -14.55 8.97 13.08
N THR A 418 -15.03 9.79 12.12
CA THR A 418 -14.44 11.11 11.83
C THR A 418 -15.05 12.18 12.73
N VAL A 419 -14.18 12.97 13.38
CA VAL A 419 -14.57 14.08 14.26
C VAL A 419 -13.94 15.36 13.73
N VAL A 420 -14.80 16.29 13.29
CA VAL A 420 -14.36 17.60 12.79
C VAL A 420 -14.12 18.55 13.96
N VAL A 421 -12.86 18.91 14.19
CA VAL A 421 -12.43 19.82 15.27
C VAL A 421 -12.47 21.25 14.75
N PRO A 422 -13.06 22.21 15.49
CA PRO A 422 -13.10 23.62 15.06
C PRO A 422 -11.69 24.23 15.01
N THR A 423 -11.49 25.20 14.15
CA THR A 423 -10.24 25.97 14.06
C THR A 423 -10.06 26.89 15.27
N HIS A 424 -8.80 27.15 15.66
CA HIS A 424 -8.51 28.07 16.77
C HIS A 424 -8.98 29.50 16.49
N LYS A 425 -8.75 29.99 15.27
CA LYS A 425 -9.28 31.25 14.75
C LYS A 425 -10.24 31.02 13.60
N PRO A 426 -11.28 31.87 13.44
CA PRO A 426 -12.20 31.75 12.30
C PRO A 426 -11.45 31.82 10.97
N MET A 427 -11.82 30.95 10.03
CA MET A 427 -11.29 30.98 8.67
C MET A 427 -11.94 32.13 7.89
N ILE A 428 -11.11 33.05 7.37
CA ILE A 428 -11.54 34.23 6.62
C ILE A 428 -11.15 34.20 5.14
N ARG A 429 -10.60 33.04 4.65
CA ARG A 429 -10.26 32.83 3.23
C ARG A 429 -11.48 32.98 2.35
N ALA A 430 -11.31 33.71 1.23
CA ALA A 430 -12.36 33.91 0.21
C ALA A 430 -12.29 32.80 -0.86
N ASP A 431 -13.15 31.79 -0.75
CA ASP A 431 -13.30 30.76 -1.79
C ASP A 431 -14.27 31.23 -2.87
N ARG A 432 -13.73 31.63 -4.06
CA ARG A 432 -14.50 32.16 -5.18
C ARG A 432 -15.15 31.02 -5.99
N LEU A 433 -16.20 31.32 -6.74
CA LEU A 433 -16.84 30.38 -7.65
C LEU A 433 -15.90 29.98 -8.78
N ASP A 434 -16.14 28.77 -9.32
CA ASP A 434 -15.40 28.25 -10.47
C ASP A 434 -15.71 29.05 -11.73
N LEU A 435 -14.67 29.27 -12.55
CA LEU A 435 -14.80 29.84 -13.88
C LEU A 435 -14.70 28.74 -14.93
N VAL A 436 -15.76 28.52 -15.70
CA VAL A 436 -15.81 27.47 -16.71
C VAL A 436 -15.73 28.07 -18.10
N TYR A 437 -14.64 27.78 -18.81
CA TYR A 437 -14.36 28.20 -20.17
C TYR A 437 -14.74 27.13 -21.18
N ARG A 438 -14.93 27.53 -22.43
CA ARG A 438 -15.25 26.61 -23.52
C ARG A 438 -14.05 25.74 -23.91
N THR A 439 -12.86 26.33 -24.02
CA THR A 439 -11.63 25.69 -24.45
C THR A 439 -10.53 25.77 -23.40
N ALA A 440 -9.61 24.83 -23.43
CA ALA A 440 -8.41 24.84 -22.58
C ALA A 440 -7.53 26.07 -22.85
N LYS A 441 -7.47 26.53 -24.11
CA LYS A 441 -6.71 27.73 -24.49
C LYS A 441 -7.22 28.97 -23.77
N GLU A 442 -8.54 29.21 -23.76
CA GLU A 442 -9.17 30.34 -23.06
C GLU A 442 -8.91 30.26 -21.54
N LYS A 443 -9.04 29.08 -20.97
CA LYS A 443 -8.73 28.78 -19.56
C LYS A 443 -7.29 29.21 -19.19
N TYR A 444 -6.29 28.78 -19.95
CA TYR A 444 -4.88 29.11 -19.66
C TYR A 444 -4.58 30.60 -19.82
N HIS A 445 -5.21 31.31 -20.79
CA HIS A 445 -5.09 32.77 -20.90
C HIS A 445 -5.63 33.44 -19.65
N ALA A 446 -6.80 33.06 -19.17
CA ALA A 446 -7.40 33.62 -17.97
C ALA A 446 -6.58 33.35 -16.71
N ILE A 447 -5.98 32.17 -16.60
CA ILE A 447 -5.04 31.84 -15.50
C ILE A 447 -3.84 32.80 -15.52
N ILE A 448 -3.24 33.03 -16.70
CA ILE A 448 -2.07 33.90 -16.83
C ILE A 448 -2.42 35.35 -16.47
N ASP A 449 -3.61 35.82 -16.87
CA ASP A 449 -4.08 37.17 -16.54
C ASP A 449 -4.30 37.32 -15.03
N ASP A 450 -4.87 36.34 -14.36
CA ASP A 450 -5.05 36.33 -12.89
C ASP A 450 -3.69 36.28 -12.15
N ILE A 451 -2.74 35.46 -12.62
CA ILE A 451 -1.37 35.42 -12.09
C ILE A 451 -0.68 36.79 -12.25
N ARG A 452 -0.84 37.43 -13.42
CA ARG A 452 -0.26 38.75 -13.71
C ARG A 452 -0.81 39.83 -12.78
N ASP A 453 -2.12 39.83 -12.54
CA ASP A 453 -2.78 40.73 -11.61
C ASP A 453 -2.27 40.56 -10.18
N CYS A 454 -2.21 39.33 -9.71
CA CYS A 454 -1.65 39.00 -8.38
C CYS A 454 -0.17 39.42 -8.25
N TYR A 455 0.65 39.15 -9.28
CA TYR A 455 2.07 39.54 -9.29
C TYR A 455 2.25 41.06 -9.19
N GLN A 456 1.42 41.82 -9.91
CA GLN A 456 1.43 43.30 -9.88
C GLN A 456 1.07 43.83 -8.48
N ARG A 457 0.08 43.20 -7.81
CA ARG A 457 -0.34 43.56 -6.44
C ARG A 457 0.63 43.13 -5.36
N GLY A 458 1.63 42.29 -5.70
CA GLY A 458 2.57 41.73 -4.72
C GLY A 458 2.05 40.50 -4.01
N GLN A 459 0.93 39.94 -4.43
CA GLN A 459 0.31 38.77 -3.85
C GLN A 459 1.01 37.46 -4.31
N PRO A 460 1.43 36.57 -3.43
CA PRO A 460 1.94 35.25 -3.82
C PRO A 460 0.84 34.36 -4.37
N VAL A 461 1.18 33.55 -5.38
CA VAL A 461 0.25 32.64 -6.05
C VAL A 461 0.80 31.21 -6.02
N LEU A 462 -0.06 30.27 -5.63
CA LEU A 462 0.19 28.83 -5.79
C LEU A 462 -0.78 28.27 -6.82
N VAL A 463 -0.26 27.75 -7.92
CA VAL A 463 -1.05 27.13 -8.99
C VAL A 463 -0.97 25.60 -8.85
N GLY A 464 -2.11 24.98 -8.60
CA GLY A 464 -2.25 23.52 -8.56
C GLY A 464 -2.59 22.96 -9.94
N THR A 465 -1.80 21.98 -10.40
CA THR A 465 -2.02 21.26 -11.66
C THR A 465 -2.23 19.77 -11.39
N THR A 466 -2.99 19.10 -12.26
CA THR A 466 -3.32 17.67 -12.11
C THR A 466 -2.24 16.74 -12.66
N SER A 467 -1.40 17.22 -13.59
CA SER A 467 -0.35 16.44 -14.21
C SER A 467 0.95 17.23 -14.40
N ILE A 468 2.05 16.49 -14.63
CA ILE A 468 3.38 17.09 -14.92
C ILE A 468 3.31 17.86 -16.24
N GLU A 469 2.64 17.30 -17.27
CA GLU A 469 2.50 17.93 -18.59
C GLU A 469 1.80 19.30 -18.48
N ASN A 470 0.70 19.39 -17.69
CA ASN A 470 -0.01 20.65 -17.44
C ASN A 470 0.88 21.67 -16.71
N SER A 471 1.73 21.21 -15.79
CA SER A 471 2.68 22.08 -15.09
C SER A 471 3.77 22.63 -16.03
N GLU A 472 4.31 21.81 -16.92
CA GLU A 472 5.31 22.19 -17.92
C GLU A 472 4.70 23.11 -19.01
N LEU A 473 3.47 22.81 -19.46
CA LEU A 473 2.74 23.67 -20.39
C LEU A 473 2.55 25.07 -19.80
N LEU A 474 2.03 25.19 -18.59
CA LEU A 474 1.82 26.47 -17.92
C LEU A 474 3.15 27.20 -17.71
N SER A 475 4.20 26.50 -17.30
CA SER A 475 5.55 27.04 -17.16
C SER A 475 6.07 27.63 -18.49
N SER A 476 5.87 26.91 -19.59
CA SER A 476 6.25 27.40 -20.93
C SER A 476 5.51 28.68 -21.34
N LEU A 477 4.23 28.79 -20.99
CA LEU A 477 3.38 29.98 -21.24
C LEU A 477 3.82 31.16 -20.38
N LEU A 478 4.09 30.98 -19.10
CA LEU A 478 4.58 32.02 -18.21
C LEU A 478 5.96 32.53 -18.60
N ASN A 479 6.84 31.64 -19.12
CA ASN A 479 8.14 32.03 -19.67
C ASN A 479 8.01 32.93 -20.90
N LYS A 480 7.05 32.68 -21.80
CA LYS A 480 6.75 33.56 -22.93
C LYS A 480 6.34 34.95 -22.49
N ASP A 481 5.55 35.03 -21.40
CA ASP A 481 5.07 36.29 -20.80
C ASP A 481 6.10 36.93 -19.86
N LYS A 482 7.30 36.30 -19.70
CA LYS A 482 8.38 36.78 -18.83
C LYS A 482 7.97 36.95 -17.35
N LEU A 483 7.05 36.12 -16.87
CA LEU A 483 6.65 36.10 -15.46
C LEU A 483 7.57 35.12 -14.68
N PRO A 484 8.33 35.60 -13.69
CA PRO A 484 9.17 34.75 -12.86
C PRO A 484 8.31 33.74 -12.07
N HIS A 485 8.68 32.49 -12.11
CA HIS A 485 7.94 31.42 -11.40
C HIS A 485 8.89 30.29 -11.04
N GLN A 486 8.44 29.46 -10.10
CA GLN A 486 9.07 28.20 -9.70
C GLN A 486 8.13 27.02 -10.02
N VAL A 487 8.70 25.90 -10.44
CA VAL A 487 7.94 24.66 -10.73
C VAL A 487 8.31 23.61 -9.70
N LEU A 488 7.30 23.01 -9.08
CA LEU A 488 7.41 21.95 -8.10
C LEU A 488 6.69 20.71 -8.65
N ASN A 489 7.46 19.78 -9.17
CA ASN A 489 6.98 18.50 -9.68
C ASN A 489 7.96 17.38 -9.32
N ALA A 490 7.61 16.12 -9.60
CA ALA A 490 8.41 14.94 -9.28
C ALA A 490 9.85 14.96 -9.83
N LYS A 491 10.12 15.76 -10.86
CA LYS A 491 11.49 15.91 -11.42
C LYS A 491 12.42 16.77 -10.55
N GLN A 492 11.90 17.47 -9.53
CA GLN A 492 12.66 18.44 -8.71
C GLN A 492 12.58 18.12 -7.20
N HIS A 493 12.43 16.88 -6.85
CA HIS A 493 12.19 16.41 -5.47
C HIS A 493 13.25 16.92 -4.46
N ALA A 494 14.52 16.93 -4.84
CA ALA A 494 15.62 17.37 -3.98
C ALA A 494 15.54 18.85 -3.55
N ARG A 495 14.79 19.71 -4.29
CA ARG A 495 14.63 21.14 -4.02
C ARG A 495 13.25 21.53 -3.49
N GLU A 496 12.40 20.55 -3.27
CA GLU A 496 11.00 20.75 -2.88
C GLU A 496 10.86 21.60 -1.63
N ALA A 497 11.56 21.22 -0.56
CA ALA A 497 11.52 21.94 0.71
C ALA A 497 11.98 23.39 0.60
N GLU A 498 12.98 23.68 -0.25
CA GLU A 498 13.50 25.02 -0.51
C GLU A 498 12.48 25.88 -1.26
N ILE A 499 11.84 25.32 -2.30
CA ILE A 499 10.84 26.02 -3.11
C ILE A 499 9.61 26.35 -2.26
N VAL A 500 9.11 25.37 -1.48
CA VAL A 500 7.94 25.57 -0.61
C VAL A 500 8.23 26.62 0.46
N ALA A 501 9.43 26.62 1.05
CA ALA A 501 9.83 27.62 2.03
C ALA A 501 9.78 29.07 1.49
N GLN A 502 9.96 29.26 0.18
CA GLN A 502 9.94 30.58 -0.46
C GLN A 502 8.58 30.92 -1.10
N ALA A 503 7.67 29.95 -1.25
CA ALA A 503 6.39 30.11 -1.98
C ALA A 503 5.48 31.21 -1.39
N GLY A 504 5.62 31.52 -0.09
CA GLY A 504 4.86 32.57 0.59
C GLY A 504 5.43 33.99 0.47
N ARG A 505 6.54 34.24 -0.23
CA ARG A 505 7.13 35.58 -0.39
C ARG A 505 6.33 36.45 -1.35
N PRO A 506 6.38 37.79 -1.18
CA PRO A 506 5.72 38.70 -2.11
C PRO A 506 6.10 38.43 -3.57
N LYS A 507 5.13 38.49 -4.49
CA LYS A 507 5.31 38.28 -5.93
C LYS A 507 5.78 36.89 -6.34
N MET A 508 5.83 35.92 -5.42
CA MET A 508 6.24 34.55 -5.78
C MET A 508 5.10 33.82 -6.49
N VAL A 509 5.41 33.22 -7.65
CA VAL A 509 4.52 32.35 -8.38
C VAL A 509 5.07 30.93 -8.33
N THR A 510 4.32 30.00 -7.77
CA THR A 510 4.73 28.60 -7.65
C THR A 510 3.71 27.71 -8.35
N ILE A 511 4.14 26.90 -9.30
CA ILE A 511 3.33 25.88 -9.95
C ILE A 511 3.65 24.56 -9.25
N ALA A 512 2.64 23.91 -8.69
CA ALA A 512 2.82 22.62 -8.00
C ALA A 512 1.90 21.56 -8.61
N THR A 513 2.44 20.37 -8.86
CA THR A 513 1.60 19.20 -9.11
C THR A 513 0.94 18.74 -7.82
N ASN A 514 -0.12 17.98 -7.93
CA ASN A 514 -1.12 17.68 -6.91
C ASN A 514 -0.56 17.30 -5.52
N MET A 515 0.47 16.50 -5.46
CA MET A 515 1.05 15.97 -4.21
C MET A 515 2.30 16.72 -3.74
N ALA A 516 2.90 17.55 -4.61
CA ALA A 516 4.14 18.25 -4.27
C ALA A 516 3.95 19.24 -3.11
N GLY A 517 4.83 19.19 -2.12
CA GLY A 517 4.79 20.03 -0.92
C GLY A 517 3.77 19.59 0.13
N ARG A 518 3.21 18.38 0.07
CA ARG A 518 2.32 17.86 1.11
C ARG A 518 3.08 17.70 2.43
N GLY A 519 2.41 17.97 3.56
CA GLY A 519 3.04 17.91 4.89
C GLY A 519 3.98 19.08 5.20
N THR A 520 4.19 20.04 4.26
CA THR A 520 4.98 21.24 4.49
C THR A 520 4.09 22.48 4.46
N ASP A 521 4.34 23.40 5.40
CA ASP A 521 3.59 24.63 5.53
C ASP A 521 4.18 25.74 4.65
N ILE A 522 3.32 26.49 3.95
CA ILE A 522 3.68 27.73 3.26
C ILE A 522 3.51 28.88 4.25
N VAL A 523 4.63 29.42 4.72
CA VAL A 523 4.66 30.54 5.65
C VAL A 523 4.60 31.84 4.86
N LEU A 524 3.64 32.72 5.16
CA LEU A 524 3.52 34.02 4.51
C LEU A 524 4.76 34.88 4.85
N GLY A 525 5.35 35.52 3.86
CA GLY A 525 6.63 36.23 3.98
C GLY A 525 7.87 35.35 3.74
N GLY A 526 7.70 34.01 3.64
CA GLY A 526 8.76 33.00 3.51
C GLY A 526 9.15 32.37 4.85
N ASN A 527 9.75 31.19 4.84
CA ASN A 527 10.20 30.50 6.05
C ASN A 527 11.66 30.86 6.37
N VAL A 528 11.87 31.63 7.44
CA VAL A 528 13.22 32.05 7.92
C VAL A 528 13.75 31.16 9.06
N GLU A 529 12.93 30.27 9.62
CA GLU A 529 13.30 29.44 10.79
C GLU A 529 14.57 28.61 10.53
N LYS A 530 14.67 27.96 9.35
CA LYS A 530 15.84 27.18 8.97
C LYS A 530 17.11 28.03 8.89
N GLN A 531 16.99 29.30 8.46
CA GLN A 531 18.13 30.22 8.43
C GLN A 531 18.52 30.65 9.85
N CYS A 532 17.54 30.85 10.72
CA CYS A 532 17.78 31.13 12.12
C CYS A 532 18.49 29.97 12.84
N GLU A 533 18.04 28.74 12.60
CA GLU A 533 18.68 27.53 13.15
C GLU A 533 20.12 27.36 12.68
N LEU A 534 20.41 27.61 11.41
CA LEU A 534 21.77 27.57 10.86
C LEU A 534 22.69 28.61 11.53
N ILE A 535 22.19 29.81 11.78
CA ILE A 535 22.93 30.85 12.49
C ILE A 535 23.15 30.50 13.97
N GLU A 536 22.10 29.91 14.60
CA GLU A 536 22.20 29.47 15.99
C GLU A 536 23.18 28.30 16.16
N ALA A 537 23.25 27.38 15.18
CA ALA A 537 24.13 26.23 15.20
C ALA A 537 25.59 26.54 14.80
N ASP A 538 25.86 27.65 14.10
CA ASP A 538 27.21 27.99 13.63
C ASP A 538 28.16 28.31 14.79
N PRO A 539 29.16 27.50 15.10
CA PRO A 539 30.09 27.76 16.20
C PRO A 539 31.06 28.95 15.94
N SER A 540 31.15 29.42 14.70
CA SER A 540 32.06 30.51 14.30
C SER A 540 31.51 31.92 14.66
N ILE A 541 30.22 32.01 15.02
CA ILE A 541 29.53 33.26 15.29
C ILE A 541 29.41 33.46 16.80
N ALA A 542 29.80 34.65 17.33
CA ALA A 542 29.65 34.98 18.74
C ALA A 542 28.17 35.02 19.16
N PRO A 543 27.82 34.64 20.42
CA PRO A 543 26.43 34.56 20.88
C PRO A 543 25.63 35.87 20.75
N GLU A 544 26.28 37.02 20.92
CA GLU A 544 25.66 38.32 20.75
C GLU A 544 25.35 38.65 19.29
N ASP A 545 26.28 38.31 18.38
CA ASP A 545 26.09 38.48 16.94
C ASP A 545 25.01 37.51 16.39
N LYS A 546 24.91 36.31 16.93
CA LYS A 546 23.82 35.37 16.60
C LYS A 546 22.47 36.00 16.90
N ARG A 547 22.27 36.54 18.11
CA ARG A 547 21.00 37.16 18.49
C ARG A 547 20.65 38.33 17.56
N GLY A 548 21.64 39.25 17.32
CA GLY A 548 21.41 40.38 16.41
C GLY A 548 21.05 39.97 14.99
N ARG A 549 21.68 38.92 14.42
CA ARG A 549 21.35 38.41 13.09
C ARG A 549 19.97 37.75 13.03
N VAL A 550 19.61 36.95 14.04
CA VAL A 550 18.29 36.32 14.15
C VAL A 550 17.18 37.36 14.30
N GLU A 551 17.38 38.39 15.15
CA GLU A 551 16.42 39.48 15.31
C GLU A 551 16.23 40.27 14.00
N LYS A 552 17.30 40.54 13.27
CA LYS A 552 17.24 41.22 11.99
C LYS A 552 16.45 40.38 10.95
N LEU A 553 16.73 39.10 10.86
CA LEU A 553 16.00 38.20 9.94
C LEU A 553 14.51 38.12 10.27
N ARG A 554 14.18 38.09 11.56
CA ARG A 554 12.76 38.06 11.99
C ARG A 554 12.06 39.37 11.71
N ALA A 555 12.75 40.51 11.87
CA ALA A 555 12.21 41.82 11.53
C ALA A 555 11.97 41.99 10.03
N GLU A 556 12.92 41.56 9.19
CA GLU A 556 12.76 41.54 7.73
C GLU A 556 11.60 40.62 7.32
N TRP A 557 11.49 39.44 7.91
CA TRP A 557 10.37 38.51 7.68
C TRP A 557 9.03 39.14 8.04
N GLN A 558 8.93 39.82 9.21
CA GLN A 558 7.70 40.48 9.63
C GLN A 558 7.24 41.54 8.63
N GLN A 559 8.16 42.31 8.06
CA GLN A 559 7.83 43.29 7.02
C GLN A 559 7.29 42.62 5.74
N LEU A 560 7.90 41.49 5.30
CA LEU A 560 7.45 40.74 4.15
C LEU A 560 6.08 40.10 4.40
N HIS A 561 5.88 39.55 5.60
CA HIS A 561 4.61 38.99 6.05
C HIS A 561 3.49 40.04 5.97
N ASP A 562 3.68 41.22 6.54
CA ASP A 562 2.70 42.30 6.57
C ASP A 562 2.36 42.78 5.14
N GLN A 563 3.37 42.83 4.25
CA GLN A 563 3.16 43.12 2.84
C GLN A 563 2.25 42.09 2.16
N VAL A 564 2.48 40.80 2.41
CA VAL A 564 1.66 39.71 1.82
C VAL A 564 0.24 39.76 2.36
N ILE A 565 0.06 40.00 3.67
CA ILE A 565 -1.29 40.15 4.28
C ILE A 565 -2.02 41.34 3.65
N ALA A 566 -1.36 42.50 3.50
CA ALA A 566 -1.94 43.66 2.87
C ALA A 566 -2.31 43.44 1.39
N ALA A 567 -1.57 42.58 0.68
CA ALA A 567 -1.88 42.15 -0.70
C ALA A 567 -3.03 41.13 -0.81
N GLY A 568 -3.55 40.61 0.32
CA GLY A 568 -4.67 39.63 0.37
C GLY A 568 -4.26 38.19 0.68
N GLY A 569 -3.03 37.99 1.21
CA GLY A 569 -2.52 36.66 1.57
C GLY A 569 -2.18 35.79 0.37
N LEU A 570 -2.05 34.49 0.55
CA LEU A 570 -1.76 33.54 -0.53
C LEU A 570 -3.00 33.31 -1.41
N HIS A 571 -2.85 33.45 -2.73
CA HIS A 571 -3.88 33.12 -3.72
C HIS A 571 -3.66 31.70 -4.28
N ILE A 572 -4.71 30.88 -4.29
CA ILE A 572 -4.70 29.53 -4.85
C ILE A 572 -5.43 29.53 -6.18
N ILE A 573 -4.78 29.01 -7.22
CA ILE A 573 -5.36 28.76 -8.53
C ILE A 573 -5.39 27.25 -8.76
N GLY A 574 -6.59 26.67 -8.96
CA GLY A 574 -6.73 25.32 -9.47
C GLY A 574 -6.93 25.33 -10.98
N THR A 575 -6.09 24.61 -11.73
CA THR A 575 -6.20 24.56 -13.20
C THR A 575 -7.28 23.60 -13.67
N GLU A 576 -7.70 22.68 -12.82
CA GLU A 576 -8.73 21.66 -13.06
C GLU A 576 -9.34 21.22 -11.73
N ARG A 577 -10.52 20.61 -11.77
CA ARG A 577 -11.06 19.87 -10.63
C ARG A 577 -10.48 18.45 -10.63
N HIS A 578 -10.09 17.99 -9.46
CA HIS A 578 -9.63 16.63 -9.26
C HIS A 578 -10.79 15.64 -9.22
N GLU A 579 -10.51 14.36 -9.32
CA GLU A 579 -11.51 13.30 -9.20
C GLU A 579 -12.19 13.27 -7.81
N SER A 580 -11.47 13.71 -6.77
CA SER A 580 -11.97 13.80 -5.39
C SER A 580 -12.01 15.24 -4.91
N ARG A 581 -13.15 15.64 -4.29
CA ARG A 581 -13.34 16.94 -3.61
C ARG A 581 -12.32 17.17 -2.51
N ARG A 582 -11.86 16.10 -1.90
CA ARG A 582 -10.85 16.09 -0.84
C ARG A 582 -9.57 16.75 -1.31
N ILE A 583 -9.08 16.37 -2.48
CA ILE A 583 -7.84 16.91 -3.07
C ILE A 583 -7.99 18.41 -3.37
N ASP A 584 -9.15 18.83 -3.90
CA ASP A 584 -9.46 20.24 -4.10
C ASP A 584 -9.42 21.02 -2.77
N ASN A 585 -9.97 20.44 -1.70
CA ASN A 585 -9.96 21.03 -0.37
C ASN A 585 -8.55 21.09 0.24
N GLN A 586 -7.68 20.10 -0.01
CA GLN A 586 -6.29 20.14 0.40
C GLN A 586 -5.53 21.27 -0.32
N LEU A 587 -5.75 21.45 -1.62
CA LEU A 587 -5.16 22.55 -2.37
C LEU A 587 -5.63 23.90 -1.81
N ARG A 588 -6.93 24.10 -1.62
CA ARG A 588 -7.48 25.32 -0.97
C ARG A 588 -6.91 25.52 0.43
N GLY A 589 -6.74 24.43 1.20
CA GLY A 589 -6.22 24.45 2.59
C GLY A 589 -4.77 24.92 2.74
N ARG A 590 -4.06 25.12 1.64
CA ARG A 590 -2.73 25.74 1.68
C ARG A 590 -2.75 27.25 1.94
N SER A 591 -3.92 27.89 1.77
CA SER A 591 -4.15 29.31 2.01
C SER A 591 -5.16 29.53 3.15
N GLY A 592 -5.12 30.69 3.79
CA GLY A 592 -6.05 31.07 4.87
C GLY A 592 -5.85 30.29 6.16
N ARG A 593 -4.60 30.02 6.55
CA ARG A 593 -4.22 29.28 7.76
C ARG A 593 -4.24 30.17 8.99
N GLN A 594 -4.58 29.62 10.13
CA GLN A 594 -4.54 30.34 11.44
C GLN A 594 -5.26 31.70 11.46
N GLY A 595 -6.31 31.85 10.63
CA GLY A 595 -7.05 33.11 10.51
C GLY A 595 -6.40 34.17 9.62
N ASP A 596 -5.40 33.80 8.82
CA ASP A 596 -4.80 34.69 7.83
C ASP A 596 -5.74 34.91 6.64
N GLN A 597 -5.55 36.02 5.94
CA GLN A 597 -6.23 36.30 4.67
C GLN A 597 -5.73 35.35 3.59
N GLY A 598 -6.58 35.11 2.60
CA GLY A 598 -6.25 34.28 1.46
C GLY A 598 -7.44 34.16 0.52
N SER A 599 -7.20 33.61 -0.65
CA SER A 599 -8.27 33.37 -1.64
C SER A 599 -8.00 32.11 -2.47
N SER A 600 -9.06 31.54 -3.02
CA SER A 600 -8.94 30.43 -3.96
C SER A 600 -9.90 30.58 -5.12
N ARG A 601 -9.51 30.12 -6.31
CA ARG A 601 -10.34 30.03 -7.50
C ARG A 601 -9.94 28.87 -8.39
N PHE A 602 -10.91 28.16 -8.96
CA PHE A 602 -10.69 27.13 -9.96
C PHE A 602 -11.04 27.65 -11.36
N PHE A 603 -10.16 27.36 -12.32
CA PHE A 603 -10.33 27.68 -13.73
C PHE A 603 -10.51 26.37 -14.48
N LEU A 604 -11.64 26.18 -15.12
CA LEU A 604 -12.06 24.92 -15.72
C LEU A 604 -12.34 25.10 -17.22
N SER A 605 -12.24 24.02 -17.96
CA SER A 605 -12.60 23.97 -19.37
C SER A 605 -13.50 22.76 -19.62
N LEU A 606 -14.41 22.87 -20.61
CA LEU A 606 -15.22 21.73 -21.07
C LEU A 606 -14.38 20.60 -21.68
N GLU A 607 -13.13 20.88 -21.98
CA GLU A 607 -12.14 19.92 -22.47
C GLU A 607 -11.44 19.17 -21.34
N ASP A 608 -11.63 19.55 -20.08
CA ASP A 608 -11.04 18.88 -18.93
C ASP A 608 -11.64 17.46 -18.74
N PRO A 609 -10.85 16.45 -18.33
CA PRO A 609 -11.29 15.06 -18.29
C PRO A 609 -12.59 14.83 -17.52
N LEU A 610 -12.72 15.40 -16.32
CA LEU A 610 -13.90 15.27 -15.49
C LEU A 610 -15.15 15.85 -16.17
N LEU A 611 -15.02 17.01 -16.82
CA LEU A 611 -16.15 17.67 -17.50
C LEU A 611 -16.52 16.98 -18.80
N LYS A 612 -15.56 16.43 -19.55
CA LYS A 612 -15.86 15.59 -20.73
C LYS A 612 -16.75 14.40 -20.39
N ILE A 613 -16.46 13.70 -19.29
CA ILE A 613 -17.17 12.48 -18.88
C ILE A 613 -18.61 12.80 -18.42
N PHE A 614 -18.81 13.86 -17.63
CA PHE A 614 -20.08 14.05 -16.92
C PHE A 614 -20.96 15.17 -17.44
N ALA A 615 -20.42 16.19 -18.13
CA ALA A 615 -21.15 17.40 -18.44
C ALA A 615 -20.89 17.96 -19.85
N GLY A 616 -19.85 17.52 -20.55
CA GLY A 616 -19.33 18.17 -21.76
C GLY A 616 -20.36 18.48 -22.82
N GLU A 617 -21.21 17.52 -23.23
CA GLU A 617 -22.19 17.74 -24.27
C GLU A 617 -23.38 18.64 -23.85
N ARG A 618 -23.89 18.50 -22.62
CA ARG A 618 -25.03 19.30 -22.13
C ARG A 618 -24.66 20.75 -21.91
N ILE A 619 -23.54 20.99 -21.25
CA ILE A 619 -23.06 22.36 -20.97
C ILE A 619 -22.59 23.00 -22.25
N ASN A 620 -21.95 22.27 -23.17
CA ASN A 620 -21.55 22.80 -24.48
C ASN A 620 -22.76 23.20 -25.31
N ARG A 621 -23.84 22.42 -25.34
CA ARG A 621 -25.11 22.81 -25.99
C ARG A 621 -25.71 24.09 -25.38
N ILE A 622 -25.66 24.24 -24.06
CA ILE A 622 -26.12 25.43 -23.34
C ILE A 622 -25.27 26.65 -23.74
N MET A 623 -23.94 26.54 -23.76
CA MET A 623 -23.04 27.62 -24.16
C MET A 623 -23.24 28.05 -25.61
N VAL A 624 -23.35 27.07 -26.52
CA VAL A 624 -23.64 27.36 -27.95
C VAL A 624 -25.01 28.02 -28.11
N MET A 625 -26.02 27.58 -27.37
CA MET A 625 -27.37 28.14 -27.40
C MET A 625 -27.41 29.58 -26.84
N LEU A 626 -26.58 29.86 -25.82
CA LEU A 626 -26.45 31.20 -25.23
C LEU A 626 -25.58 32.15 -26.07
N LYS A 627 -24.97 31.71 -27.19
CA LYS A 627 -24.06 32.46 -28.04
C LYS A 627 -22.98 33.23 -27.27
N MET A 628 -22.37 32.56 -26.27
CA MET A 628 -21.31 33.16 -25.45
C MET A 628 -20.11 33.57 -26.32
N PRO A 629 -19.59 34.81 -26.20
CA PRO A 629 -18.38 35.24 -26.89
C PRO A 629 -17.15 34.37 -26.47
N GLU A 630 -16.15 34.35 -27.36
CA GLU A 630 -14.85 33.72 -26.99
C GLU A 630 -14.20 34.53 -25.84
N GLY A 631 -13.66 33.77 -24.83
CA GLY A 631 -13.00 34.37 -23.66
C GLY A 631 -13.91 34.65 -22.46
N GLU A 632 -15.25 34.58 -22.59
CA GLU A 632 -16.16 34.68 -21.45
C GLU A 632 -16.31 33.33 -20.71
N ALA A 633 -16.27 33.41 -19.37
CA ALA A 633 -16.47 32.24 -18.47
C ALA A 633 -17.89 32.21 -17.92
N ILE A 634 -18.38 30.99 -17.68
CA ILE A 634 -19.57 30.81 -16.83
C ILE A 634 -19.14 30.86 -15.37
N GLU A 635 -19.64 31.82 -14.61
CA GLU A 635 -19.50 31.91 -13.16
C GLU A 635 -20.87 31.76 -12.51
N HIS A 636 -21.29 30.56 -12.13
CA HIS A 636 -22.59 30.30 -11.53
C HIS A 636 -22.58 29.15 -10.53
N SER A 637 -23.18 29.37 -9.35
CA SER A 637 -23.20 28.39 -8.25
C SER A 637 -23.84 27.05 -8.60
N MET A 638 -24.77 27.01 -9.55
CA MET A 638 -25.42 25.79 -10.05
C MET A 638 -24.41 24.91 -10.81
N VAL A 639 -23.51 25.53 -11.59
CA VAL A 639 -22.46 24.81 -12.33
C VAL A 639 -21.46 24.19 -11.37
N THR A 640 -20.98 24.98 -10.40
CA THR A 640 -20.09 24.45 -9.33
C THR A 640 -20.73 23.27 -8.60
N ARG A 641 -22.00 23.34 -8.19
CA ARG A 641 -22.71 22.23 -7.55
C ARG A 641 -22.86 21.01 -8.47
N SER A 642 -23.07 21.23 -9.76
CA SER A 642 -23.15 20.11 -10.72
C SER A 642 -21.82 19.37 -10.85
N ILE A 643 -20.70 20.10 -10.82
CA ILE A 643 -19.35 19.54 -10.83
C ILE A 643 -19.08 18.76 -9.52
N GLU A 644 -19.43 19.32 -8.36
CA GLU A 644 -19.34 18.64 -7.07
C GLU A 644 -20.17 17.34 -7.05
N SER A 645 -21.35 17.35 -7.64
CA SER A 645 -22.18 16.13 -7.78
C SER A 645 -21.53 15.10 -8.70
N ALA A 646 -20.82 15.53 -9.75
CA ALA A 646 -20.05 14.62 -10.61
C ALA A 646 -18.87 14.00 -9.85
N GLN A 647 -18.12 14.81 -9.10
CA GLN A 647 -17.03 14.30 -8.24
C GLN A 647 -17.54 13.27 -7.23
N THR A 648 -18.67 13.54 -6.56
CA THR A 648 -19.28 12.57 -5.62
C THR A 648 -19.58 11.22 -6.27
N LYS A 649 -19.98 11.19 -7.56
CA LYS A 649 -20.21 9.93 -8.28
C LYS A 649 -18.89 9.19 -8.59
N VAL A 650 -17.82 9.93 -8.91
CA VAL A 650 -16.48 9.34 -9.11
C VAL A 650 -15.95 8.78 -7.80
N GLU A 651 -16.08 9.55 -6.71
CA GLU A 651 -15.71 9.12 -5.37
C GLU A 651 -16.40 7.81 -4.99
N ALA A 652 -17.73 7.73 -5.19
CA ALA A 652 -18.51 6.53 -4.92
C ALA A 652 -18.04 5.33 -5.76
N ARG A 653 -17.78 5.53 -7.07
CA ARG A 653 -17.24 4.45 -7.93
C ARG A 653 -15.86 3.98 -7.47
N ASN A 654 -14.98 4.92 -7.12
CA ASN A 654 -13.65 4.57 -6.62
C ASN A 654 -13.73 3.81 -5.27
N PHE A 655 -14.67 4.19 -4.40
CA PHE A 655 -14.98 3.46 -3.18
C PHE A 655 -15.43 2.02 -3.48
N ASP A 656 -16.37 1.84 -4.41
CA ASP A 656 -16.87 0.50 -4.79
C ASP A 656 -15.72 -0.39 -5.31
N ILE A 657 -14.79 0.16 -6.11
CA ILE A 657 -13.61 -0.57 -6.60
C ILE A 657 -12.72 -0.99 -5.42
N ARG A 658 -12.39 -0.07 -4.50
CA ARG A 658 -11.58 -0.40 -3.32
C ARG A 658 -12.27 -1.44 -2.42
N LYS A 659 -13.58 -1.31 -2.23
CA LYS A 659 -14.38 -2.27 -1.46
C LYS A 659 -14.37 -3.67 -2.09
N GLN A 660 -14.50 -3.76 -3.42
CA GLN A 660 -14.42 -5.05 -4.11
C GLN A 660 -13.04 -5.70 -3.95
N LEU A 661 -11.96 -4.93 -4.13
CA LEU A 661 -10.59 -5.45 -3.91
C LEU A 661 -10.42 -5.98 -2.49
N LEU A 662 -10.92 -5.23 -1.49
CA LEU A 662 -10.84 -5.63 -0.10
C LEU A 662 -11.65 -6.91 0.19
N GLU A 663 -12.85 -7.06 -0.37
CA GLU A 663 -13.69 -8.25 -0.17
C GLU A 663 -13.03 -9.55 -0.65
N TYR A 664 -12.18 -9.49 -1.70
CA TYR A 664 -11.36 -10.61 -2.13
C TYR A 664 -10.14 -10.82 -1.22
N ASP A 665 -9.45 -9.72 -0.84
CA ASP A 665 -8.29 -9.81 0.04
C ASP A 665 -8.64 -10.22 1.48
N ASP A 666 -9.86 -9.94 1.96
CA ASP A 666 -10.32 -10.37 3.28
C ASP A 666 -10.30 -11.90 3.42
N VAL A 667 -10.57 -12.65 2.34
CA VAL A 667 -10.49 -14.12 2.34
C VAL A 667 -9.04 -14.56 2.52
N ALA A 668 -8.13 -14.00 1.72
CA ALA A 668 -6.69 -14.28 1.85
C ALA A 668 -6.16 -13.84 3.24
N ASN A 669 -6.71 -12.76 3.78
CA ASN A 669 -6.29 -12.23 5.08
C ASN A 669 -6.68 -13.13 6.26
N GLU A 670 -7.86 -13.75 6.26
CA GLU A 670 -8.24 -14.73 7.29
C GLU A 670 -7.32 -15.96 7.24
N GLN A 671 -6.99 -16.45 6.05
CA GLN A 671 -6.04 -17.54 5.86
C GLN A 671 -4.62 -17.12 6.30
N ARG A 672 -4.18 -15.89 5.95
CA ARG A 672 -2.88 -15.31 6.36
C ARG A 672 -2.76 -15.25 7.87
N LYS A 673 -3.80 -14.80 8.58
CA LYS A 673 -3.81 -14.77 10.05
C LYS A 673 -3.60 -16.16 10.64
N THR A 674 -4.23 -17.18 10.08
CA THR A 674 -4.10 -18.57 10.52
C THR A 674 -2.67 -19.07 10.31
N ILE A 675 -2.10 -18.86 9.12
CA ILE A 675 -0.72 -19.28 8.80
C ILE A 675 0.30 -18.54 9.65
N TYR A 676 0.15 -17.21 9.79
CA TYR A 676 1.09 -16.42 10.59
C TYR A 676 0.99 -16.72 12.09
N ALA A 677 -0.21 -17.04 12.60
CA ALA A 677 -0.37 -17.51 13.97
C ALA A 677 0.33 -18.85 14.19
N LEU A 678 0.13 -19.81 13.27
CA LEU A 678 0.79 -21.11 13.28
C LEU A 678 2.32 -20.94 13.21
N ARG A 679 2.81 -20.07 12.32
CA ARG A 679 4.22 -19.77 12.16
C ARG A 679 4.83 -19.16 13.42
N ASN A 680 4.13 -18.24 14.05
CA ASN A 680 4.54 -17.61 15.30
C ASN A 680 4.63 -18.62 16.44
N GLU A 681 3.64 -19.52 16.54
CA GLU A 681 3.65 -20.61 17.53
C GLU A 681 4.86 -21.53 17.34
N LEU A 682 5.19 -21.88 16.09
CA LEU A 682 6.38 -22.67 15.77
C LEU A 682 7.68 -21.96 16.15
N LEU A 683 7.78 -20.65 15.88
CA LEU A 683 8.97 -19.84 16.23
C LEU A 683 9.15 -19.66 17.74
N GLU A 684 8.07 -19.52 18.50
CA GLU A 684 8.10 -19.34 19.96
C GLU A 684 8.28 -20.64 20.70
N SER A 685 7.94 -21.78 20.09
CA SER A 685 8.08 -23.11 20.70
C SER A 685 9.55 -23.55 20.73
N GLN A 686 10.00 -24.02 21.90
CA GLN A 686 11.32 -24.65 22.05
C GLN A 686 11.31 -26.13 21.63
N ASP A 687 10.15 -26.77 21.69
CA ASP A 687 9.94 -28.17 21.38
C ASP A 687 8.65 -28.33 20.57
N VAL A 688 8.77 -28.89 19.37
CA VAL A 688 7.67 -29.16 18.42
C VAL A 688 7.38 -30.68 18.29
N SER A 689 8.03 -31.54 19.07
CA SER A 689 7.98 -33.01 18.94
C SER A 689 6.57 -33.57 19.17
N GLU A 690 5.79 -33.04 20.10
CA GLU A 690 4.40 -33.47 20.33
C GLU A 690 3.55 -33.18 19.09
N ARG A 691 3.67 -31.99 18.53
CA ARG A 691 2.95 -31.59 17.30
C ARG A 691 3.32 -32.45 16.10
N ILE A 692 4.61 -32.74 15.91
CA ILE A 692 5.07 -33.65 14.85
C ILE A 692 4.55 -35.08 15.08
N SER A 693 4.47 -35.51 16.32
CA SER A 693 3.87 -36.80 16.63
C SER A 693 2.40 -36.87 16.24
N GLU A 694 1.63 -35.80 16.52
CA GLU A 694 0.22 -35.70 16.13
C GLU A 694 0.07 -35.63 14.61
N LEU A 695 0.87 -34.81 13.90
CA LEU A 695 0.86 -34.71 12.45
C LEU A 695 1.15 -36.06 11.80
N ARG A 696 2.17 -36.76 12.25
CA ARG A 696 2.55 -38.10 11.73
C ARG A 696 1.45 -39.12 11.98
N ALA A 697 0.85 -39.14 13.18
CA ALA A 697 -0.26 -40.04 13.48
C ALA A 697 -1.47 -39.78 12.55
N GLY A 698 -1.81 -38.49 12.30
CA GLY A 698 -2.85 -38.11 11.36
C GLY A 698 -2.55 -38.58 9.94
N VAL A 699 -1.35 -38.31 9.42
CA VAL A 699 -0.94 -38.75 8.07
C VAL A 699 -0.96 -40.28 7.93
N LEU A 700 -0.48 -41.01 8.93
CA LEU A 700 -0.55 -42.48 8.94
C LEU A 700 -2.01 -42.97 8.92
N GLN A 701 -2.89 -42.32 9.65
CA GLN A 701 -4.32 -42.62 9.62
C GLN A 701 -4.94 -42.36 8.25
N ASP A 702 -4.63 -41.22 7.61
CA ASP A 702 -5.16 -40.88 6.27
C ASP A 702 -4.67 -41.84 5.20
N VAL A 703 -3.38 -42.20 5.22
CA VAL A 703 -2.81 -43.22 4.34
C VAL A 703 -3.50 -44.58 4.60
N PHE A 704 -3.65 -44.96 5.85
CA PHE A 704 -4.33 -46.21 6.21
C PHE A 704 -5.76 -46.24 5.70
N ARG A 705 -6.55 -45.17 5.94
CA ARG A 705 -7.95 -45.03 5.48
C ARG A 705 -8.14 -45.08 3.96
N SER A 706 -7.11 -44.69 3.21
CA SER A 706 -7.14 -44.77 1.74
C SER A 706 -7.13 -46.23 1.22
N TYR A 707 -6.63 -47.16 2.01
CA TYR A 707 -6.53 -48.58 1.64
C TYR A 707 -7.43 -49.50 2.50
N VAL A 708 -7.80 -49.04 3.70
CA VAL A 708 -8.69 -49.73 4.65
C VAL A 708 -9.82 -48.78 5.01
N PRO A 709 -10.95 -48.83 4.25
CA PRO A 709 -12.09 -47.94 4.53
C PRO A 709 -12.74 -48.26 5.87
N GLU A 710 -13.33 -47.24 6.52
CA GLU A 710 -14.04 -47.39 7.78
C GLU A 710 -15.18 -48.41 7.68
N GLU A 711 -15.39 -49.19 8.76
CA GLU A 711 -16.45 -50.18 8.86
C GLU A 711 -16.43 -51.23 7.70
N SER A 712 -15.26 -51.41 7.05
CA SER A 712 -15.10 -52.38 5.98
C SER A 712 -14.66 -53.76 6.53
N VAL A 713 -14.95 -54.81 5.76
CA VAL A 713 -14.52 -56.19 6.08
C VAL A 713 -13.12 -56.46 5.50
N GLU A 714 -12.37 -57.33 6.07
CA GLU A 714 -10.97 -57.65 5.72
C GLU A 714 -10.77 -57.97 4.24
N GLU A 715 -11.77 -58.60 3.58
CA GLU A 715 -11.74 -58.89 2.14
C GLU A 715 -11.71 -57.66 1.23
N GLN A 716 -12.07 -56.49 1.78
CA GLN A 716 -12.05 -55.20 1.03
C GLN A 716 -10.76 -54.41 1.25
N TRP A 717 -9.86 -54.92 2.10
CA TRP A 717 -8.62 -54.22 2.43
C TRP A 717 -7.55 -54.45 1.38
N ASP A 718 -6.95 -53.37 0.86
CA ASP A 718 -5.79 -53.45 -0.04
C ASP A 718 -4.47 -53.41 0.77
N ILE A 719 -4.15 -54.50 1.44
CA ILE A 719 -2.94 -54.59 2.29
C ILE A 719 -1.64 -54.46 1.49
N PRO A 720 -1.48 -55.08 0.28
CA PRO A 720 -0.31 -54.85 -0.55
C PRO A 720 -0.13 -53.38 -0.98
N GLY A 721 -1.23 -52.70 -1.30
CA GLY A 721 -1.24 -51.28 -1.61
C GLY A 721 -0.81 -50.44 -0.41
N LEU A 722 -1.33 -50.74 0.81
CA LEU A 722 -0.96 -50.08 2.06
C LEU A 722 0.54 -50.24 2.37
N GLU A 723 1.09 -51.48 2.32
CA GLU A 723 2.51 -51.72 2.53
C GLU A 723 3.38 -50.96 1.52
N GLY A 724 2.94 -50.92 0.26
CA GLY A 724 3.59 -50.14 -0.79
C GLY A 724 3.60 -48.65 -0.52
N ALA A 725 2.48 -48.07 -0.10
CA ALA A 725 2.34 -46.66 0.23
C ALA A 725 3.17 -46.24 1.46
N LEU A 726 3.08 -47.03 2.54
CA LEU A 726 3.89 -46.81 3.76
C LEU A 726 5.40 -46.83 3.46
N LYS A 727 5.85 -47.69 2.57
CA LYS A 727 7.24 -47.77 2.15
C LYS A 727 7.62 -46.62 1.24
N SER A 728 6.85 -46.36 0.20
CA SER A 728 7.22 -45.36 -0.82
C SER A 728 7.04 -43.89 -0.34
N GLU A 729 6.03 -43.66 0.49
CA GLU A 729 5.73 -42.29 0.95
C GLU A 729 6.40 -41.93 2.28
N LEU A 730 6.47 -42.90 3.22
CA LEU A 730 6.95 -42.59 4.57
C LEU A 730 8.25 -43.34 4.94
N GLY A 731 8.78 -44.16 4.02
CA GLY A 731 9.99 -44.98 4.27
C GLY A 731 9.79 -46.03 5.35
N LEU A 732 8.55 -46.42 5.66
CA LEU A 732 8.21 -47.39 6.68
C LEU A 732 8.01 -48.79 6.08
N GLU A 733 8.93 -49.68 6.31
CA GLU A 733 8.80 -51.11 5.94
C GLU A 733 8.11 -51.88 7.07
N LEU A 734 6.78 -52.00 7.01
CA LEU A 734 5.97 -52.69 7.99
C LEU A 734 5.36 -53.96 7.38
N PRO A 735 5.56 -55.14 7.97
CA PRO A 735 5.00 -56.40 7.44
C PRO A 735 3.54 -56.58 7.88
N VAL A 736 2.63 -55.71 7.40
CA VAL A 736 1.22 -55.65 7.82
C VAL A 736 0.52 -56.97 7.52
N LYS A 737 0.78 -57.54 6.35
CA LYS A 737 0.24 -58.85 5.94
C LYS A 737 0.63 -59.95 6.91
N ALA A 738 1.90 -59.97 7.32
CA ALA A 738 2.37 -60.98 8.27
C ALA A 738 1.75 -60.81 9.67
N TRP A 739 1.38 -59.58 10.05
CA TRP A 739 0.71 -59.35 11.33
C TRP A 739 -0.72 -59.89 11.33
N LEU A 740 -1.47 -59.72 10.25
CA LEU A 740 -2.81 -60.25 10.08
C LEU A 740 -2.80 -61.77 10.02
N GLU A 741 -1.80 -62.40 9.41
CA GLU A 741 -1.62 -63.88 9.40
C GLU A 741 -1.28 -64.44 10.76
N GLN A 742 -0.59 -63.69 11.63
CA GLN A 742 -0.18 -64.10 13.00
C GLN A 742 -1.25 -63.86 14.06
N ASP A 743 -2.09 -62.88 13.91
CA ASP A 743 -3.10 -62.43 14.86
C ASP A 743 -4.44 -62.23 14.16
N PRO A 744 -5.31 -63.24 14.08
CA PRO A 744 -6.62 -63.15 13.44
C PRO A 744 -7.64 -62.26 14.16
N ASP A 745 -7.35 -61.81 15.38
CA ASP A 745 -8.18 -60.92 16.16
C ASP A 745 -7.83 -59.44 15.96
N LEU A 746 -6.88 -59.10 15.05
CA LEU A 746 -6.51 -57.75 14.67
C LEU A 746 -7.65 -57.12 13.84
N HIS A 747 -8.35 -56.20 14.49
CA HIS A 747 -9.41 -55.39 13.84
C HIS A 747 -8.79 -54.09 13.31
N GLU A 748 -9.55 -53.42 12.45
CA GLU A 748 -9.20 -52.12 11.82
C GLU A 748 -8.53 -51.13 12.78
N GLU A 749 -9.15 -50.87 13.95
CA GLU A 749 -8.65 -49.85 14.90
C GLU A 749 -7.31 -50.33 15.55
N THR A 750 -7.20 -51.59 15.97
CA THR A 750 -6.00 -52.15 16.59
C THR A 750 -4.85 -52.25 15.59
N LEU A 751 -5.14 -52.51 14.33
CA LEU A 751 -4.16 -52.48 13.25
C LEU A 751 -3.62 -51.06 13.00
N LEU A 752 -4.47 -50.07 12.97
CA LEU A 752 -4.12 -48.66 12.84
C LEU A 752 -3.23 -48.22 14.04
N GLU A 753 -3.65 -48.50 15.28
CA GLU A 753 -2.87 -48.19 16.47
C GLU A 753 -1.45 -48.82 16.42
N ARG A 754 -1.35 -50.08 15.95
CA ARG A 754 -0.07 -50.77 15.80
C ARG A 754 0.82 -50.12 14.72
N ILE A 755 0.24 -49.68 13.61
CA ILE A 755 0.94 -48.94 12.54
C ILE A 755 1.47 -47.60 13.07
N VAL A 756 0.64 -46.85 13.77
CA VAL A 756 1.00 -45.56 14.36
C VAL A 756 2.12 -45.69 15.38
N GLU A 757 2.03 -46.70 16.28
CA GLU A 757 3.04 -46.98 17.29
C GLU A 757 4.39 -47.39 16.66
N LYS A 758 4.36 -48.29 15.66
CA LYS A 758 5.56 -48.69 14.92
C LYS A 758 6.18 -47.54 14.12
N GLY A 759 5.34 -46.65 13.54
CA GLY A 759 5.82 -45.40 12.93
C GLY A 759 6.50 -44.50 13.94
N ARG A 760 5.97 -44.43 15.19
CA ARG A 760 6.57 -43.66 16.28
C ARG A 760 7.93 -44.22 16.69
N GLU A 761 8.01 -45.54 16.90
CA GLU A 761 9.24 -46.24 17.26
C GLU A 761 10.33 -46.03 16.18
N ALA A 762 9.99 -46.18 14.89
CA ALA A 762 10.90 -46.00 13.78
C ALA A 762 11.45 -44.57 13.69
N TYR A 763 10.58 -43.57 13.96
CA TYR A 763 10.97 -42.18 13.97
C TYR A 763 11.92 -41.85 15.12
N LEU A 764 11.59 -42.26 16.36
CA LEU A 764 12.43 -42.03 17.54
C LEU A 764 13.79 -42.69 17.42
N ALA A 765 13.89 -43.83 16.73
CA ALA A 765 15.16 -44.52 16.47
C ALA A 765 16.11 -43.72 15.57
N LYS A 766 15.61 -42.72 14.82
CA LYS A 766 16.44 -41.85 13.98
C LYS A 766 17.10 -40.70 14.74
N ILE A 767 16.61 -40.36 15.95
CA ILE A 767 17.15 -39.26 16.76
C ILE A 767 18.50 -39.71 17.35
N PRO A 768 19.62 -39.03 17.03
CA PRO A 768 20.93 -39.40 17.59
C PRO A 768 20.98 -39.14 19.09
N GLN A 769 21.55 -40.06 19.85
CA GLN A 769 21.70 -39.88 21.29
C GLN A 769 22.58 -38.65 21.59
N GLY A 770 22.08 -37.73 22.37
CA GLY A 770 22.75 -36.49 22.77
C GLY A 770 22.60 -35.30 21.78
N ALA A 771 21.88 -35.44 20.68
CA ALA A 771 21.59 -34.37 19.71
C ALA A 771 20.11 -33.97 19.69
N GLU A 772 19.36 -34.26 20.75
CA GLU A 772 17.90 -34.00 20.83
C GLU A 772 17.55 -32.55 20.59
N THR A 773 18.29 -31.61 21.21
CA THR A 773 18.03 -30.17 21.04
C THR A 773 18.23 -29.68 19.60
N SER A 774 19.32 -30.10 18.96
CA SER A 774 19.63 -29.77 17.57
C SER A 774 18.62 -30.42 16.60
N PHE A 775 18.11 -31.60 16.94
CA PHE A 775 17.08 -32.27 16.16
C PHE A 775 15.73 -31.50 16.21
N HIS A 776 15.31 -31.02 17.38
CA HIS A 776 14.11 -30.22 17.53
C HIS A 776 14.21 -28.85 16.79
N GLN A 777 15.39 -28.26 16.74
CA GLN A 777 15.65 -27.10 15.92
C GLN A 777 15.48 -27.41 14.42
N TYR A 778 16.00 -28.55 13.98
CA TYR A 778 15.83 -29.01 12.60
C TYR A 778 14.37 -29.34 12.27
N GLU A 779 13.63 -30.01 13.14
CA GLU A 779 12.20 -30.27 12.99
C GLU A 779 11.41 -28.94 12.78
N ARG A 780 11.68 -27.96 13.61
CA ARG A 780 11.08 -26.62 13.50
C ARG A 780 11.45 -25.95 12.18
N TYR A 781 12.71 -26.01 11.77
CA TYR A 781 13.17 -25.45 10.50
C TYR A 781 12.46 -26.10 9.30
N VAL A 782 12.38 -27.42 9.25
CA VAL A 782 11.67 -28.15 8.18
C VAL A 782 10.19 -27.75 8.12
N MET A 783 9.53 -27.67 9.28
CA MET A 783 8.13 -27.25 9.33
C MET A 783 7.94 -25.83 8.79
N LEU A 784 8.79 -24.88 9.15
CA LEU A 784 8.74 -23.50 8.67
C LEU A 784 8.99 -23.42 7.16
N GLN A 785 10.01 -24.11 6.66
CA GLN A 785 10.37 -24.12 5.24
C GLN A 785 9.22 -24.67 4.37
N ILE A 786 8.65 -25.81 4.73
CA ILE A 786 7.55 -26.43 3.99
C ILE A 786 6.29 -25.56 4.07
N LEU A 787 5.96 -25.04 5.26
CA LEU A 787 4.82 -24.13 5.43
C LEU A 787 4.95 -22.88 4.55
N ASP A 788 6.13 -22.26 4.52
CA ASP A 788 6.39 -21.06 3.74
C ASP A 788 6.37 -21.34 2.23
N ALA A 789 6.84 -22.52 1.79
CA ALA A 789 6.79 -22.92 0.38
C ALA A 789 5.36 -23.11 -0.10
N HIS A 790 4.56 -23.89 0.61
CA HIS A 790 3.15 -24.11 0.27
C HIS A 790 2.30 -22.84 0.39
N TRP A 791 2.60 -21.97 1.37
CA TRP A 791 1.90 -20.69 1.50
C TRP A 791 2.15 -19.78 0.28
N ARG A 792 3.38 -19.73 -0.24
CA ARG A 792 3.71 -18.96 -1.45
C ARG A 792 2.96 -19.49 -2.68
N GLU A 793 2.92 -20.81 -2.86
CA GLU A 793 2.17 -21.43 -3.93
C GLU A 793 0.66 -21.18 -3.82
N HIS A 794 0.14 -21.21 -2.59
CA HIS A 794 -1.26 -20.91 -2.32
C HIS A 794 -1.62 -19.45 -2.63
N LEU A 795 -0.76 -18.48 -2.30
CA LEU A 795 -0.98 -17.09 -2.68
C LEU A 795 -1.05 -16.93 -4.20
N ALA A 796 -0.17 -17.59 -4.95
CA ALA A 796 -0.22 -17.60 -6.40
C ALA A 796 -1.52 -18.24 -6.92
N ALA A 797 -1.95 -19.36 -6.35
CA ALA A 797 -3.22 -20.03 -6.72
C ALA A 797 -4.44 -19.14 -6.45
N LEU A 798 -4.46 -18.39 -5.33
CA LEU A 798 -5.52 -17.42 -5.02
C LEU A 798 -5.56 -16.26 -6.02
N ASP A 799 -4.41 -15.77 -6.47
CA ASP A 799 -4.35 -14.71 -7.49
C ASP A 799 -4.88 -15.21 -8.83
N HIS A 800 -4.54 -16.44 -9.24
CA HIS A 800 -5.11 -17.05 -10.44
C HIS A 800 -6.62 -17.28 -10.33
N LEU A 801 -7.09 -17.77 -9.18
CA LEU A 801 -8.51 -17.94 -8.91
C LEU A 801 -9.26 -16.60 -9.03
N ARG A 802 -8.70 -15.52 -8.47
CA ARG A 802 -9.29 -14.18 -8.54
C ARG A 802 -9.45 -13.68 -9.98
N GLN A 803 -8.45 -13.91 -10.83
CA GLN A 803 -8.51 -13.51 -12.24
C GLN A 803 -9.61 -14.27 -13.00
N GLY A 804 -9.77 -15.59 -12.74
CA GLY A 804 -10.72 -16.46 -13.43
C GLY A 804 -12.15 -16.44 -12.88
N ILE A 805 -12.37 -15.96 -11.65
CA ILE A 805 -13.65 -16.14 -10.93
C ILE A 805 -14.83 -15.41 -11.57
N HIS A 806 -14.59 -14.33 -12.31
CA HIS A 806 -15.63 -13.58 -13.01
C HIS A 806 -16.36 -14.41 -14.07
N LEU A 807 -15.70 -15.41 -14.63
CA LEU A 807 -16.28 -16.35 -15.60
C LEU A 807 -17.42 -17.20 -15.00
N ARG A 808 -17.42 -17.41 -13.65
CA ARG A 808 -18.50 -18.08 -12.94
C ARG A 808 -19.84 -17.32 -13.02
N GLY A 809 -19.80 -16.01 -13.28
CA GLY A 809 -20.98 -15.18 -13.49
C GLY A 809 -21.81 -15.60 -14.71
N TYR A 810 -21.19 -16.17 -15.74
CA TYR A 810 -21.91 -16.71 -16.92
C TYR A 810 -22.77 -17.92 -16.56
N ALA A 811 -22.38 -18.69 -15.55
CA ALA A 811 -23.15 -19.80 -14.98
C ALA A 811 -24.20 -19.35 -13.96
N GLN A 812 -24.54 -18.04 -13.89
CA GLN A 812 -25.48 -17.44 -12.92
C GLN A 812 -25.09 -17.64 -11.45
N LYS A 813 -23.84 -17.95 -11.16
CA LYS A 813 -23.30 -18.05 -9.81
C LYS A 813 -22.76 -16.70 -9.34
N ASN A 814 -22.82 -16.45 -8.04
CA ASN A 814 -22.22 -15.23 -7.46
C ASN A 814 -20.70 -15.40 -7.38
N PRO A 815 -19.90 -14.63 -8.16
CA PRO A 815 -18.44 -14.79 -8.18
C PRO A 815 -17.77 -14.68 -6.81
N LYS A 816 -18.28 -13.81 -5.92
CA LYS A 816 -17.71 -13.63 -4.57
C LYS A 816 -17.95 -14.87 -3.67
N GLN A 817 -19.11 -15.49 -3.77
CA GLN A 817 -19.43 -16.69 -2.98
C GLN A 817 -18.63 -17.89 -3.48
N GLU A 818 -18.53 -18.05 -4.81
CA GLU A 818 -17.71 -19.10 -5.41
C GLU A 818 -16.21 -18.92 -5.08
N TYR A 819 -15.71 -17.68 -5.12
CA TYR A 819 -14.33 -17.38 -4.68
C TYR A 819 -14.07 -17.82 -3.24
N LYS A 820 -14.99 -17.48 -2.31
CA LYS A 820 -14.84 -17.88 -0.90
C LYS A 820 -14.83 -19.40 -0.75
N ARG A 821 -15.70 -20.10 -1.46
CA ARG A 821 -15.80 -21.56 -1.41
C ARG A 821 -14.54 -22.22 -1.97
N GLU A 822 -14.14 -21.83 -3.20
CA GLU A 822 -12.98 -22.42 -3.87
C GLU A 822 -11.67 -22.07 -3.14
N ALA A 823 -11.52 -20.83 -2.62
CA ALA A 823 -10.38 -20.44 -1.80
C ALA A 823 -10.27 -21.24 -0.48
N PHE A 824 -11.41 -21.60 0.15
CA PHE A 824 -11.44 -22.43 1.34
C PHE A 824 -11.02 -23.88 1.01
N GLU A 825 -11.51 -24.43 -0.08
CA GLU A 825 -11.14 -25.78 -0.58
C GLU A 825 -9.63 -25.84 -0.88
N LEU A 826 -9.07 -24.83 -1.58
CA LEU A 826 -7.64 -24.73 -1.87
C LEU A 826 -6.80 -24.62 -0.59
N PHE A 827 -7.27 -23.87 0.41
CA PHE A 827 -6.58 -23.72 1.67
C PHE A 827 -6.55 -25.03 2.48
N GLY A 828 -7.68 -25.75 2.50
CA GLY A 828 -7.75 -27.08 3.12
C GLY A 828 -6.77 -28.06 2.48
N ALA A 829 -6.76 -28.11 1.13
CA ALA A 829 -5.85 -28.97 0.39
C ALA A 829 -4.37 -28.61 0.64
N MET A 830 -4.04 -27.31 0.71
CA MET A 830 -2.69 -26.85 1.07
C MET A 830 -2.27 -27.35 2.46
N LEU A 831 -3.14 -27.22 3.47
CA LEU A 831 -2.82 -27.68 4.85
C LEU A 831 -2.56 -29.19 4.91
N GLU A 832 -3.35 -29.98 4.19
CA GLU A 832 -3.14 -31.43 4.09
C GLU A 832 -1.81 -31.76 3.39
N SER A 833 -1.47 -31.03 2.30
CA SER A 833 -0.18 -31.17 1.62
C SER A 833 1.00 -30.84 2.54
N VAL A 834 0.90 -29.77 3.35
CA VAL A 834 1.92 -29.43 4.35
C VAL A 834 2.13 -30.57 5.35
N LYS A 835 1.04 -31.14 5.90
CA LYS A 835 1.12 -32.25 6.84
C LYS A 835 1.85 -33.44 6.24
N LEU A 836 1.46 -33.82 5.02
CA LEU A 836 2.05 -34.95 4.30
C LEU A 836 3.54 -34.73 4.02
N GLU A 837 3.90 -33.55 3.49
CA GLU A 837 5.28 -33.27 3.08
C GLU A 837 6.22 -33.11 4.28
N VAL A 838 5.78 -32.48 5.38
CA VAL A 838 6.53 -32.44 6.65
C VAL A 838 6.80 -33.85 7.15
N THR A 839 5.75 -34.68 7.20
CA THR A 839 5.89 -36.07 7.67
C THR A 839 6.83 -36.88 6.77
N LYS A 840 6.69 -36.74 5.47
CA LYS A 840 7.51 -37.44 4.47
C LYS A 840 8.99 -37.03 4.56
N THR A 841 9.25 -35.73 4.64
CA THR A 841 10.62 -35.18 4.74
C THR A 841 11.29 -35.64 6.01
N LEU A 842 10.63 -35.50 7.17
CA LEU A 842 11.19 -35.91 8.45
C LEU A 842 11.36 -37.43 8.57
N CYS A 843 10.49 -38.22 7.94
CA CYS A 843 10.62 -39.68 7.88
C CYS A 843 11.71 -40.15 6.92
N SER A 844 12.08 -39.37 5.90
CA SER A 844 13.06 -39.78 4.89
C SER A 844 14.51 -39.38 5.27
N VAL A 845 14.70 -38.39 6.15
CA VAL A 845 16.04 -37.87 6.50
C VAL A 845 16.80 -38.86 7.37
N GLU A 846 18.07 -39.14 7.00
CA GLU A 846 19.08 -39.80 7.80
C GLU A 846 20.14 -38.81 8.29
N ILE A 847 20.17 -38.54 9.59
CA ILE A 847 21.14 -37.63 10.17
C ILE A 847 22.41 -38.41 10.54
N ARG A 848 23.53 -38.09 9.86
CA ARG A 848 24.81 -38.80 10.04
C ARG A 848 25.79 -38.12 11.02
N THR A 849 25.67 -36.79 11.22
CA THR A 849 26.51 -36.01 12.15
C THR A 849 25.79 -34.78 12.69
N SER A 850 26.15 -34.36 13.92
CA SER A 850 25.62 -33.09 14.51
C SER A 850 26.08 -31.82 13.76
N GLU A 851 27.25 -31.87 13.11
CA GLU A 851 27.77 -30.76 12.30
C GLU A 851 26.92 -30.48 11.03
N ALA A 852 26.24 -31.50 10.49
CA ALA A 852 25.33 -31.35 9.35
C ALA A 852 24.06 -30.60 9.72
N LEU A 853 23.63 -30.58 10.97
CA LEU A 853 22.49 -29.86 11.48
C LEU A 853 22.77 -28.34 11.63
N GLU A 854 24.00 -27.97 12.00
CA GLU A 854 24.42 -26.58 12.15
C GLU A 854 24.59 -25.86 10.78
N GLN A 855 24.99 -26.59 9.73
CA GLN A 855 25.16 -26.03 8.38
C GLN A 855 23.84 -25.70 7.65
N VAL A 856 22.73 -26.26 8.08
CA VAL A 856 21.41 -26.00 7.47
C VAL A 856 20.87 -24.64 7.88
N ASP A 857 21.24 -24.15 9.06
CA ASP A 857 20.82 -22.81 9.56
C ASP A 857 21.41 -21.65 8.75
N ASP A 858 22.62 -21.79 8.18
CA ASP A 858 23.31 -20.76 7.41
C ASP A 858 22.76 -20.60 5.95
N ALA A 859 22.04 -21.61 5.44
CA ALA A 859 21.60 -21.65 4.04
C ALA A 859 20.22 -20.97 3.77
N ALA A 860 19.53 -20.45 4.77
CA ALA A 860 18.13 -20.07 4.70
C ALA A 860 17.85 -18.62 4.22
N HIS A 861 18.88 -17.85 3.82
CA HIS A 861 18.67 -16.47 3.35
C HIS A 861 18.21 -16.44 1.89
N VAL A 862 16.99 -15.94 1.68
CA VAL A 862 16.47 -15.68 0.33
C VAL A 862 17.23 -14.48 -0.28
N GLU A 863 18.10 -14.74 -1.24
CA GLU A 863 18.80 -13.72 -2.00
C GLU A 863 17.87 -13.04 -3.03
N ASN A 864 18.08 -11.76 -3.29
CA ASN A 864 17.36 -10.97 -4.33
C ASN A 864 15.86 -10.72 -4.08
N VAL A 865 15.49 -10.36 -2.87
CA VAL A 865 14.11 -9.94 -2.53
C VAL A 865 13.82 -8.54 -3.07
N ARG A 866 12.73 -8.38 -3.84
CA ARG A 866 12.23 -7.09 -4.32
C ARG A 866 10.96 -6.71 -3.56
N MET A 867 10.92 -5.48 -3.06
CA MET A 867 9.76 -4.88 -2.43
C MET A 867 9.04 -4.00 -3.43
N GLN A 868 7.75 -4.24 -3.65
CA GLN A 868 6.94 -3.50 -4.62
C GLN A 868 5.67 -2.98 -3.95
N HIS A 869 5.49 -1.68 -4.10
CA HIS A 869 4.20 -1.03 -3.93
C HIS A 869 4.01 -0.17 -5.17
N GLU A 870 3.07 -0.52 -6.04
CA GLU A 870 2.77 0.29 -7.21
C GLU A 870 2.22 1.64 -6.75
N ALA A 871 3.04 2.68 -6.88
CA ALA A 871 2.59 4.04 -6.63
C ALA A 871 1.47 4.40 -7.63
N PHE A 872 0.37 4.90 -7.11
CA PHE A 872 -0.72 5.43 -7.92
C PHE A 872 -0.17 6.56 -8.83
N PRO A 873 -0.60 6.68 -10.11
CA PRO A 873 -0.16 7.74 -11.01
C PRO A 873 -0.64 9.12 -10.54
N GLY A 874 -0.18 9.60 -9.44
CA GLY A 874 -0.53 10.81 -8.71
C GLY A 874 0.18 10.92 -7.37
N SER A 875 0.75 9.83 -6.85
CA SER A 875 1.66 9.85 -5.71
C SER A 875 3.11 9.92 -6.22
N ALA A 876 3.80 11.00 -5.89
CA ALA A 876 5.19 11.24 -6.30
C ALA A 876 6.19 10.48 -5.41
N GLU A 877 6.03 9.17 -5.24
CA GLU A 877 6.95 8.36 -4.45
C GLU A 877 7.25 7.02 -5.13
N GLY A 878 8.02 7.11 -6.20
CA GLY A 878 8.91 6.03 -6.59
C GLY A 878 10.25 6.29 -5.91
N THR A 879 10.58 5.57 -4.84
CA THR A 879 11.96 5.51 -4.36
C THR A 879 12.79 4.91 -5.50
N ALA A 880 13.63 5.73 -6.12
CA ALA A 880 14.60 5.25 -7.10
C ALA A 880 15.52 4.24 -6.40
N SER A 881 15.51 3.00 -6.86
CA SER A 881 16.51 2.00 -6.46
C SER A 881 17.89 2.45 -6.93
N PRO A 882 18.99 2.04 -6.26
CA PRO A 882 20.34 2.33 -6.77
C PRO A 882 20.57 1.91 -8.23
N ALA A 883 19.81 0.92 -8.71
CA ALA A 883 19.77 0.55 -10.13
C ALA A 883 19.12 1.64 -11.01
N ASP A 884 18.20 2.43 -10.48
CA ASP A 884 17.56 3.52 -11.21
C ASP A 884 18.48 4.75 -11.31
N GLU A 885 19.40 4.95 -10.38
CA GLU A 885 20.46 5.99 -10.48
C GLU A 885 21.53 5.63 -11.53
N GLU A 886 21.92 4.37 -11.65
CA GLU A 886 22.80 3.93 -12.74
C GLU A 886 22.10 4.01 -14.10
N ILE A 887 20.80 3.70 -14.16
CA ILE A 887 19.98 3.81 -15.37
C ILE A 887 19.74 5.29 -15.73
N ALA A 888 19.54 6.17 -14.75
CA ALA A 888 19.43 7.61 -14.97
C ALA A 888 20.74 8.22 -15.44
N ALA A 889 21.89 7.76 -14.94
CA ALA A 889 23.23 8.15 -15.42
C ALA A 889 23.53 7.63 -16.83
N ALA A 890 22.98 6.46 -17.21
CA ALA A 890 23.07 5.93 -18.58
C ALA A 890 22.11 6.65 -19.55
N ALA A 891 20.93 7.09 -19.08
CA ALA A 891 19.95 7.84 -19.85
C ALA A 891 20.34 9.32 -20.09
N ALA A 892 21.29 9.86 -19.34
CA ALA A 892 21.84 11.22 -19.57
C ALA A 892 22.73 11.32 -20.82
N LYS A 893 23.07 10.20 -21.47
CA LYS A 893 23.64 10.22 -22.81
C LYS A 893 22.54 10.51 -23.82
N LYS A 894 22.59 11.69 -24.46
CA LYS A 894 21.63 12.16 -25.48
C LYS A 894 21.29 11.02 -26.46
N PRO A 895 20.02 10.66 -26.64
CA PRO A 895 19.64 9.63 -27.59
C PRO A 895 19.96 10.12 -29.01
N GLN A 896 20.68 9.32 -29.79
CA GLN A 896 20.81 9.54 -31.21
C GLN A 896 19.47 9.32 -31.89
N PRO A 897 19.03 10.15 -32.83
CA PRO A 897 17.76 9.97 -33.51
C PRO A 897 17.76 8.64 -34.28
N VAL A 898 16.77 7.80 -34.02
CA VAL A 898 16.56 6.55 -34.76
C VAL A 898 16.17 6.89 -36.18
N VAL A 899 17.05 6.66 -37.13
CA VAL A 899 16.77 6.78 -38.57
C VAL A 899 15.99 5.52 -38.97
N ARG A 900 14.71 5.68 -39.33
CA ARG A 900 13.91 4.57 -39.89
C ARG A 900 14.50 4.13 -41.21
N PRO A 901 14.72 2.83 -41.43
CA PRO A 901 15.31 2.33 -42.65
C PRO A 901 14.39 2.45 -43.87
N THR A 902 13.12 2.81 -43.71
CA THR A 902 12.17 2.95 -44.82
C THR A 902 11.48 4.31 -44.77
N GLN A 903 11.39 4.94 -45.94
CA GLN A 903 10.73 6.23 -46.13
C GLN A 903 9.21 6.11 -45.85
N LYS A 904 8.66 7.04 -45.06
CA LYS A 904 7.21 7.06 -44.70
C LYS A 904 6.39 7.31 -45.96
N VAL A 905 5.66 6.31 -46.44
CA VAL A 905 4.79 6.39 -47.61
C VAL A 905 3.44 6.92 -47.19
N GLY A 906 3.02 8.03 -47.78
CA GLY A 906 1.72 8.64 -47.54
C GLY A 906 0.58 7.76 -48.11
N ARG A 907 -0.62 7.85 -47.51
CA ARG A 907 -1.80 7.05 -47.88
C ARG A 907 -2.19 7.19 -49.36
N ASN A 908 -1.87 8.31 -50.00
CA ASN A 908 -2.16 8.61 -51.40
C ASN A 908 -0.95 8.44 -52.33
N ASP A 909 0.23 8.12 -51.85
CA ASP A 909 1.44 7.95 -52.63
C ASP A 909 1.45 6.62 -53.39
N PRO A 910 2.24 6.47 -54.47
CA PRO A 910 2.37 5.20 -55.15
C PRO A 910 2.94 4.12 -54.23
N CYS A 911 2.39 2.94 -54.27
CA CYS A 911 2.87 1.86 -53.41
C CYS A 911 4.28 1.41 -53.77
N PRO A 912 5.21 1.28 -52.80
CA PRO A 912 6.59 0.90 -53.07
C PRO A 912 6.77 -0.50 -53.70
N CYS A 913 5.72 -1.31 -53.75
CA CYS A 913 5.75 -2.63 -54.38
C CYS A 913 5.74 -2.61 -55.92
N GLY A 914 5.74 -1.42 -56.58
CA GLY A 914 5.77 -1.31 -58.05
C GLY A 914 4.43 -1.58 -58.73
N SER A 915 3.31 -1.75 -58.00
CA SER A 915 2.00 -2.09 -58.58
C SER A 915 1.28 -0.95 -59.32
N GLY A 916 1.83 0.27 -59.31
CA GLY A 916 1.21 1.47 -59.87
C GLY A 916 -0.03 1.98 -59.13
N LYS A 917 -0.49 1.30 -58.09
CA LYS A 917 -1.66 1.67 -57.26
C LYS A 917 -1.23 2.56 -56.10
N LYS A 918 -2.14 3.43 -55.65
CA LYS A 918 -1.92 4.23 -54.42
C LYS A 918 -1.80 3.29 -53.20
N TYR A 919 -0.98 3.64 -52.21
CA TYR A 919 -0.70 2.81 -51.05
C TYR A 919 -1.96 2.31 -50.35
N LYS A 920 -2.98 3.20 -50.16
CA LYS A 920 -4.31 2.86 -49.56
C LYS A 920 -5.09 1.80 -50.34
N HIS A 921 -4.80 1.57 -51.64
CA HIS A 921 -5.46 0.61 -52.49
C HIS A 921 -4.59 -0.62 -52.78
N CYS A 922 -3.42 -0.73 -52.13
CA CYS A 922 -2.50 -1.86 -52.26
C CYS A 922 -2.13 -2.40 -50.88
N HIS A 923 -0.94 -2.13 -50.34
CA HIS A 923 -0.49 -2.62 -49.02
C HIS A 923 -1.07 -1.86 -47.82
N GLY A 924 -1.64 -0.67 -48.00
CA GLY A 924 -2.39 0.08 -47.00
C GLY A 924 -3.90 -0.20 -46.99
N ARG A 925 -4.37 -1.30 -47.53
CA ARG A 925 -5.81 -1.67 -47.63
C ARG A 925 -6.36 -2.32 -46.33
N LEU A 926 -5.46 -2.63 -45.40
CA LEU A 926 -5.76 -3.28 -44.10
C LEU A 926 -5.56 -2.36 -42.91
N ALA A 927 -5.67 -1.05 -43.14
CA ALA A 927 -5.64 -0.08 -42.06
C ALA A 927 -6.98 0.63 -41.92
#